data_e7244b44f099062b4279795e2228f690
#
_entry.id   e7244b44f099062b4279795e2228f690
#
_cell.length_a   1.000
_cell.length_b   1.000
_cell.length_c   1.000
_cell.angle_alpha   90.00
_cell.angle_beta   90.00
_cell.angle_gamma   90.00
#
_symmetry.space_group_name_H-M   'P 1'
#
loop_
_entity.id
_entity.type
_entity.pdbx_description
1 polymer ?
#
loop_
_entity_poly.entity_id
_entity_poly.type
_entity_poly.pdbx_seq_one_letter_code
_entity_poly.pdbx_strand_id
1 'polypeptide(L)'
;MTSVHSLGFPRIGHKRELKKALESFWSKEIDEQELQSRAAQLRDRHWKIQQTCGMDFIPVGDFSLYDHMLDMSCTLGAIPPRYGFSGGLVGLDTFFAMARGSSTQPAMEMTKWFDTNYHFIVPEFHENMEFHLSSERLFDQIKEAQALGLKAKPVLVGPITYLWLGKEKDLNAEAHHEAQHHHDDSACHGHGAPVGNACFDRLTLLPKVLPVYAEILERLAGMGVEWVQMDEPALALDLPAEWHQALTSAYQTLSKGKSPKVLLATYFDSVAEHAEALKALPVAGLHLDLRRAPQQLDSFLKNYPADKVLSLGVVDGRNVWRADLDAAIKILEPAHKQLGDRLWVAPSCSLLHTPVDLDQETELDTELKSWLAFSVQKLDEVALIGRALSEGVAAVAQELSTARAAVQSRKTSPRIHNPAVAQRLEGLGKDDGQRKSAFQAREAAQRARFKLPAFPTTSIGSFPQTPEIRKARLQNRKGELSNADYQKAMEAEIALVVKEQERLGIDVPVHGEPERNDMVEYFGEQLAGFAFTRHGWVQSYGSRYVKPPLIFGDVSRPTPMTVTWSKYAQSLTQRPMKGMLTGPVTILQWSFVRDDQPREKTALQIALAIRDEVKDLIDAGIGIIQIDEPAYREGLPLKRKDWDQYLNWASRAFRISAQIAPDDVQIHTHMCYSEFNDILPAIAAMDADVITIETSRSQMELLDAFATFNYPNEIGPGVYDIHSPRVPSVEEMVGLMEKAVKVVPAERLWINPDCGLKTRKWAEVTPALENMVEAAKQVRAKHA
;
A
#
# COMPACT_ATOMS: atom_id res chain seq x y z
N MET A 1 -33.76 1.19 -18.79
CA MET A 1 -32.31 1.24 -19.24
C MET A 1 -31.45 0.90 -18.06
N THR A 2 -30.43 0.09 -18.26
CA THR A 2 -29.44 -0.24 -17.21
C THR A 2 -28.64 1.01 -16.86
N SER A 3 -28.68 1.46 -15.60
CA SER A 3 -27.93 2.63 -15.17
C SER A 3 -26.43 2.31 -15.00
N VAL A 4 -25.59 3.29 -15.28
CA VAL A 4 -24.16 3.22 -15.15
C VAL A 4 -23.63 4.31 -14.21
N HIS A 5 -22.68 3.94 -13.34
CA HIS A 5 -22.09 4.89 -12.38
C HIS A 5 -20.69 4.50 -11.98
N SER A 6 -19.96 5.42 -11.37
CA SER A 6 -18.69 5.13 -10.70
C SER A 6 -18.86 5.16 -9.17
N LEU A 7 -17.92 4.53 -8.46
CA LEU A 7 -17.85 4.54 -7.00
C LEU A 7 -16.93 5.61 -6.44
N GLY A 8 -16.19 6.29 -7.30
CA GLY A 8 -15.23 7.34 -7.00
C GLY A 8 -14.23 7.51 -8.13
N PHE A 9 -13.51 8.62 -8.15
CA PHE A 9 -12.60 8.99 -9.22
C PHE A 9 -11.25 9.49 -8.66
N PRO A 10 -10.11 9.37 -9.40
CA PRO A 10 -8.83 9.90 -8.95
C PRO A 10 -8.85 11.40 -8.68
N ARG A 11 -8.25 11.83 -7.58
CA ARG A 11 -8.26 13.23 -7.11
C ARG A 11 -7.13 14.06 -7.69
N ILE A 12 -6.06 13.39 -8.14
CA ILE A 12 -4.73 13.98 -8.34
C ILE A 12 -4.62 14.90 -9.57
N GLY A 13 -5.54 14.77 -10.52
CA GLY A 13 -5.47 15.45 -11.82
C GLY A 13 -4.45 14.81 -12.77
N HIS A 14 -4.52 15.16 -14.09
CA HIS A 14 -3.68 14.56 -15.13
C HIS A 14 -2.18 14.79 -14.93
N LYS A 15 -1.79 15.95 -14.37
CA LYS A 15 -0.40 16.36 -14.14
C LYS A 15 -0.05 16.56 -12.68
N ARG A 16 -0.77 15.86 -11.79
CA ARG A 16 -0.60 15.93 -10.32
C ARG A 16 -0.84 17.35 -9.78
N GLU A 17 -1.87 18.02 -10.30
CA GLU A 17 -2.18 19.40 -9.94
C GLU A 17 -2.50 19.53 -8.45
N LEU A 18 -3.24 18.56 -7.86
CA LEU A 18 -3.53 18.55 -6.43
C LEU A 18 -2.27 18.53 -5.58
N LYS A 19 -1.26 17.69 -5.96
CA LYS A 19 0.03 17.66 -5.26
C LYS A 19 0.68 19.04 -5.22
N LYS A 20 0.75 19.71 -6.37
CA LYS A 20 1.38 21.04 -6.47
C LYS A 20 0.63 22.06 -5.61
N ALA A 21 -0.72 22.04 -5.66
CA ALA A 21 -1.53 22.94 -4.86
C ALA A 21 -1.31 22.75 -3.35
N LEU A 22 -1.29 21.50 -2.88
CA LEU A 22 -1.02 21.17 -1.47
C LEU A 22 0.37 21.59 -1.03
N GLU A 23 1.40 21.29 -1.82
CA GLU A 23 2.78 21.64 -1.47
C GLU A 23 3.00 23.16 -1.47
N SER A 24 2.41 23.91 -2.43
CA SER A 24 2.45 25.37 -2.42
C SER A 24 1.68 25.99 -1.23
N PHE A 25 0.59 25.36 -0.80
CA PHE A 25 -0.12 25.81 0.41
C PHE A 25 0.71 25.58 1.67
N TRP A 26 1.32 24.40 1.82
CA TRP A 26 2.16 24.10 2.99
C TRP A 26 3.45 24.92 3.03
N SER A 27 4.00 25.32 1.88
CA SER A 27 5.13 26.26 1.79
C SER A 27 4.72 27.73 1.93
N LYS A 28 3.40 28.02 2.10
CA LYS A 28 2.82 29.36 2.20
C LYS A 28 3.00 30.23 0.93
N GLU A 29 3.14 29.59 -0.21
CA GLU A 29 3.16 30.27 -1.53
C GLU A 29 1.76 30.66 -1.99
N ILE A 30 0.73 29.92 -1.56
CA ILE A 30 -0.68 30.18 -1.80
C ILE A 30 -1.45 30.14 -0.48
N ASP A 31 -2.55 30.88 -0.41
CA ASP A 31 -3.47 30.87 0.71
C ASP A 31 -4.55 29.77 0.61
N GLU A 32 -5.41 29.66 1.61
CA GLU A 32 -6.51 28.71 1.66
C GLU A 32 -7.50 28.94 0.51
N GLN A 33 -7.82 30.19 0.18
CA GLN A 33 -8.77 30.53 -0.88
C GLN A 33 -8.28 30.02 -2.23
N GLU A 34 -7.02 30.22 -2.55
CA GLU A 34 -6.40 29.71 -3.78
C GLU A 34 -6.34 28.17 -3.80
N LEU A 35 -6.02 27.52 -2.67
CA LEU A 35 -6.05 26.05 -2.58
C LEU A 35 -7.45 25.52 -2.87
N GLN A 36 -8.50 26.10 -2.23
CA GLN A 36 -9.89 25.69 -2.46
C GLN A 36 -10.33 25.94 -3.91
N SER A 37 -9.92 27.07 -4.50
CA SER A 37 -10.19 27.37 -5.91
C SER A 37 -9.60 26.32 -6.86
N ARG A 38 -8.33 25.92 -6.66
CA ARG A 38 -7.68 24.85 -7.45
C ARG A 38 -8.36 23.50 -7.25
N ALA A 39 -8.76 23.19 -6.02
CA ALA A 39 -9.50 21.97 -5.72
C ALA A 39 -10.87 21.94 -6.41
N ALA A 40 -11.61 23.06 -6.41
CA ALA A 40 -12.90 23.18 -7.11
C ALA A 40 -12.74 23.00 -8.62
N GLN A 41 -11.69 23.58 -9.25
CA GLN A 41 -11.39 23.38 -10.67
C GLN A 41 -11.09 21.92 -10.99
N LEU A 42 -10.40 21.19 -10.10
CA LEU A 42 -10.15 19.76 -10.28
C LEU A 42 -11.44 18.96 -10.19
N ARG A 43 -12.30 19.23 -9.19
CA ARG A 43 -13.62 18.58 -9.06
C ARG A 43 -14.49 18.81 -10.28
N ASP A 44 -14.65 20.05 -10.73
CA ASP A 44 -15.40 20.40 -11.93
C ASP A 44 -14.95 19.59 -13.15
N ARG A 45 -13.63 19.55 -13.39
CA ARG A 45 -13.05 18.77 -14.49
C ARG A 45 -13.33 17.27 -14.36
N HIS A 46 -13.15 16.71 -13.16
CA HIS A 46 -13.34 15.28 -12.94
C HIS A 46 -14.81 14.87 -13.06
N TRP A 47 -15.74 15.69 -12.61
CA TRP A 47 -17.16 15.46 -12.75
C TRP A 47 -17.62 15.55 -14.22
N LYS A 48 -17.12 16.54 -14.97
CA LYS A 48 -17.38 16.67 -16.41
C LYS A 48 -16.84 15.49 -17.22
N ILE A 49 -15.68 14.96 -16.89
CA ILE A 49 -15.15 13.72 -17.49
C ILE A 49 -16.16 12.60 -17.29
N GLN A 50 -16.59 12.34 -16.06
CA GLN A 50 -17.52 11.26 -15.75
C GLN A 50 -18.87 11.46 -16.47
N GLN A 51 -19.39 12.68 -16.52
CA GLN A 51 -20.60 13.02 -17.26
C GLN A 51 -20.42 12.74 -18.77
N THR A 52 -19.28 13.14 -19.34
CA THR A 52 -18.97 12.94 -20.77
C THR A 52 -18.84 11.46 -21.11
N CYS A 53 -18.30 10.64 -20.21
CA CYS A 53 -18.29 9.19 -20.35
C CYS A 53 -19.67 8.53 -20.14
N GLY A 54 -20.73 9.31 -19.88
CA GLY A 54 -22.10 8.82 -19.80
C GLY A 54 -22.53 8.27 -18.46
N MET A 55 -21.86 8.61 -17.35
CA MET A 55 -22.28 8.18 -16.00
C MET A 55 -23.60 8.87 -15.61
N ASP A 56 -24.59 8.09 -15.18
CA ASP A 56 -25.90 8.60 -14.75
C ASP A 56 -25.85 9.31 -13.39
N PHE A 57 -24.97 8.84 -12.50
CA PHE A 57 -24.73 9.40 -11.17
C PHE A 57 -23.25 9.69 -10.98
N ILE A 58 -22.96 10.90 -10.50
CA ILE A 58 -21.59 11.36 -10.29
C ILE A 58 -21.24 11.31 -8.80
N PRO A 59 -20.20 10.59 -8.38
CA PRO A 59 -19.72 10.60 -7.00
C PRO A 59 -19.27 12.00 -6.60
N VAL A 60 -19.68 12.40 -5.40
CA VAL A 60 -19.34 13.68 -4.77
C VAL A 60 -18.96 13.42 -3.32
N GLY A 61 -17.94 14.10 -2.81
CA GLY A 61 -17.39 13.84 -1.47
C GLY A 61 -16.29 12.77 -1.45
N ASP A 62 -16.06 12.09 -2.58
CA ASP A 62 -14.89 11.22 -2.78
C ASP A 62 -13.59 12.00 -2.98
N PHE A 63 -13.67 13.29 -3.32
CA PHE A 63 -12.52 14.18 -3.43
C PHE A 63 -12.07 14.67 -2.04
N SER A 64 -10.84 14.38 -1.67
CA SER A 64 -10.21 14.81 -0.43
C SER A 64 -8.93 15.61 -0.72
N LEU A 65 -8.61 16.57 0.15
CA LEU A 65 -7.30 17.26 0.13
C LEU A 65 -6.18 16.38 0.69
N TYR A 66 -6.51 15.31 1.41
CA TYR A 66 -5.50 14.40 1.96
C TYR A 66 -5.98 12.94 1.91
N ASP A 67 -7.04 12.60 2.67
CA ASP A 67 -7.55 11.25 2.86
C ASP A 67 -9.04 11.27 3.24
N HIS A 68 -9.84 10.32 2.70
CA HIS A 68 -11.29 10.27 2.92
C HIS A 68 -11.69 9.83 4.33
N MET A 69 -10.86 9.05 5.05
CA MET A 69 -11.10 8.70 6.46
C MET A 69 -10.87 9.91 7.37
N LEU A 70 -9.86 10.72 7.06
CA LEU A 70 -9.63 11.99 7.72
C LEU A 70 -10.79 12.99 7.48
N ASP A 71 -11.27 13.08 6.24
CA ASP A 71 -12.47 13.89 5.93
C ASP A 71 -13.67 13.40 6.73
N MET A 72 -13.85 12.08 6.87
CA MET A 72 -14.94 11.52 7.68
C MET A 72 -14.76 11.85 9.16
N SER A 73 -13.54 11.71 9.70
CA SER A 73 -13.23 12.10 11.09
C SER A 73 -13.53 13.58 11.35
N CYS A 74 -13.16 14.48 10.43
CA CYS A 74 -13.49 15.90 10.51
C CYS A 74 -15.00 16.15 10.40
N THR A 75 -15.69 15.40 9.56
CA THR A 75 -17.15 15.51 9.39
C THR A 75 -17.89 15.10 10.66
N LEU A 76 -17.43 14.05 11.32
CA LEU A 76 -18.00 13.54 12.57
C LEU A 76 -17.51 14.29 13.82
N GLY A 77 -16.58 15.24 13.69
CA GLY A 77 -15.98 15.94 14.84
C GLY A 77 -15.09 15.06 15.71
N ALA A 78 -14.63 13.93 15.16
CA ALA A 78 -13.76 12.96 15.83
C ALA A 78 -12.30 13.44 15.84
N ILE A 79 -12.04 14.47 16.63
CA ILE A 79 -10.73 15.14 16.69
C ILE A 79 -10.07 14.81 18.04
N PRO A 80 -8.86 14.20 18.04
CA PRO A 80 -8.13 13.92 19.26
C PRO A 80 -7.87 15.20 20.08
N PRO A 81 -8.00 15.16 21.42
CA PRO A 81 -7.89 16.33 22.29
C PRO A 81 -6.59 17.12 22.14
N ARG A 82 -5.47 16.44 21.82
CA ARG A 82 -4.16 17.06 21.65
C ARG A 82 -4.10 18.12 20.55
N TYR A 83 -5.05 18.13 19.60
CA TYR A 83 -5.12 19.17 18.55
C TYR A 83 -5.92 20.42 18.99
N GLY A 84 -6.39 20.48 20.25
CA GLY A 84 -7.01 21.66 20.83
C GLY A 84 -8.35 22.07 20.19
N PHE A 85 -9.05 21.12 19.56
CA PHE A 85 -10.35 21.40 18.95
C PHE A 85 -11.43 21.50 20.04
N SER A 86 -12.10 22.67 20.09
CA SER A 86 -13.12 22.97 21.11
C SER A 86 -14.56 22.90 20.58
N GLY A 87 -14.76 22.31 19.38
CA GLY A 87 -16.08 22.24 18.73
C GLY A 87 -16.25 23.23 17.57
N GLY A 88 -17.38 23.12 16.87
CA GLY A 88 -17.66 23.89 15.65
C GLY A 88 -17.13 23.23 14.38
N LEU A 89 -16.78 24.03 13.37
CA LEU A 89 -16.29 23.54 12.09
C LEU A 89 -14.77 23.30 12.13
N VAL A 90 -14.33 22.16 11.61
CA VAL A 90 -12.91 21.80 11.51
C VAL A 90 -12.26 22.57 10.36
N GLY A 91 -11.34 23.49 10.70
CA GLY A 91 -10.52 24.23 9.74
C GLY A 91 -9.39 23.41 9.12
N LEU A 92 -8.77 23.95 8.06
CA LEU A 92 -7.64 23.28 7.39
C LEU A 92 -6.40 23.12 8.26
N ASP A 93 -6.17 24.03 9.22
CA ASP A 93 -5.03 23.92 10.14
C ASP A 93 -5.12 22.66 10.99
N THR A 94 -6.28 22.41 11.61
CA THR A 94 -6.55 21.17 12.37
C THR A 94 -6.50 19.94 11.45
N PHE A 95 -7.14 20.01 10.28
CA PHE A 95 -7.12 18.94 9.29
C PHE A 95 -5.69 18.51 8.91
N PHE A 96 -4.82 19.46 8.58
CA PHE A 96 -3.44 19.14 8.22
C PHE A 96 -2.55 18.84 9.43
N ALA A 97 -2.86 19.38 10.62
CA ALA A 97 -2.16 18.98 11.85
C ALA A 97 -2.39 17.51 12.17
N MET A 98 -3.63 17.01 12.04
CA MET A 98 -3.93 15.58 12.19
C MET A 98 -3.18 14.71 11.17
N ALA A 99 -3.11 15.15 9.92
CA ALA A 99 -2.49 14.40 8.83
C ALA A 99 -0.96 14.38 8.84
N ARG A 100 -0.33 15.48 9.28
CA ARG A 100 1.12 15.73 9.09
C ARG A 100 1.85 16.10 10.37
N GLY A 101 1.12 16.30 11.45
CA GLY A 101 1.65 16.90 12.67
C GLY A 101 1.86 18.41 12.55
N SER A 102 2.23 19.01 13.64
CA SER A 102 2.62 20.42 13.76
C SER A 102 3.95 20.53 14.51
N SER A 103 4.40 21.76 14.81
CA SER A 103 5.58 21.98 15.64
C SER A 103 5.39 21.52 17.10
N THR A 104 4.15 21.34 17.54
CA THR A 104 3.80 20.99 18.92
C THR A 104 3.11 19.63 19.05
N GLN A 105 2.56 19.09 18.00
CA GLN A 105 1.78 17.85 18.02
C GLN A 105 2.22 16.88 16.92
N PRO A 106 2.38 15.58 17.23
CA PRO A 106 2.65 14.57 16.20
C PRO A 106 1.45 14.37 15.27
N ALA A 107 1.70 13.84 14.07
CA ALA A 107 0.62 13.37 13.18
C ALA A 107 -0.10 12.16 13.79
N MET A 108 -1.33 11.93 13.34
CA MET A 108 -2.04 10.68 13.61
C MET A 108 -1.38 9.53 12.85
N GLU A 109 -1.64 8.31 13.30
CA GLU A 109 -1.16 7.10 12.63
C GLU A 109 -1.75 7.00 11.21
N MET A 110 -0.97 6.43 10.31
CA MET A 110 -1.38 6.17 8.94
C MET A 110 -1.14 4.70 8.60
N THR A 111 -2.13 4.05 7.96
CA THR A 111 -2.02 2.67 7.53
C THR A 111 -2.66 2.46 6.16
N LYS A 112 -2.47 1.28 5.58
CA LYS A 112 -3.04 0.96 4.27
C LYS A 112 -4.55 0.81 4.29
N TRP A 113 -5.17 1.29 3.21
CA TRP A 113 -6.56 1.02 2.89
C TRP A 113 -6.67 -0.38 2.30
N PHE A 114 -6.99 -1.36 3.16
CA PHE A 114 -7.02 -2.78 2.82
C PHE A 114 -5.72 -3.26 2.16
N ASP A 115 -5.80 -4.06 1.13
CA ASP A 115 -4.66 -4.57 0.34
C ASP A 115 -4.29 -3.65 -0.84
N THR A 116 -4.59 -2.34 -0.74
CA THR A 116 -4.28 -1.34 -1.78
C THR A 116 -2.96 -0.60 -1.50
N ASN A 117 -2.48 0.20 -2.46
CA ASN A 117 -1.37 1.13 -2.25
C ASN A 117 -1.80 2.47 -1.61
N TYR A 118 -3.11 2.68 -1.44
CA TYR A 118 -3.63 3.88 -0.79
C TYR A 118 -3.57 3.73 0.73
N HIS A 119 -3.23 4.83 1.41
CA HIS A 119 -3.14 4.89 2.87
C HIS A 119 -4.15 5.89 3.41
N PHE A 120 -4.63 5.65 4.62
CA PHE A 120 -5.55 6.53 5.31
C PHE A 120 -5.03 6.87 6.71
N ILE A 121 -5.48 8.01 7.22
CA ILE A 121 -5.25 8.45 8.61
C ILE A 121 -6.20 7.66 9.52
N VAL A 122 -5.64 6.93 10.46
CA VAL A 122 -6.39 6.05 11.37
C VAL A 122 -7.17 6.90 12.37
N PRO A 123 -8.51 6.80 12.41
CA PRO A 123 -9.30 7.46 13.46
C PRO A 123 -8.89 6.99 14.85
N GLU A 124 -8.74 7.92 15.79
CA GLU A 124 -8.41 7.64 17.18
C GLU A 124 -9.65 7.86 18.04
N PHE A 125 -10.00 6.84 18.83
CA PHE A 125 -11.19 6.85 19.65
C PHE A 125 -10.84 6.73 21.13
N HIS A 126 -11.66 7.39 21.97
CA HIS A 126 -11.64 7.20 23.43
C HIS A 126 -13.07 7.02 23.96
N GLU A 127 -13.22 6.39 25.11
CA GLU A 127 -14.51 5.95 25.68
C GLU A 127 -15.55 7.07 25.76
N ASN A 128 -15.12 8.27 26.15
CA ASN A 128 -15.99 9.43 26.35
C ASN A 128 -16.10 10.32 25.10
N MET A 129 -15.73 9.81 23.91
CA MET A 129 -15.82 10.60 22.69
C MET A 129 -17.27 10.95 22.35
N GLU A 130 -17.47 12.21 21.99
CA GLU A 130 -18.73 12.73 21.46
C GLU A 130 -18.54 13.09 19.98
N PHE A 131 -19.61 12.92 19.20
CA PHE A 131 -19.61 13.19 17.77
C PHE A 131 -20.58 14.30 17.43
N HIS A 132 -20.19 15.18 16.52
CA HIS A 132 -20.98 16.30 16.04
C HIS A 132 -20.71 16.55 14.57
N LEU A 133 -21.70 17.03 13.82
CA LEU A 133 -21.48 17.46 12.45
C LEU A 133 -20.56 18.69 12.43
N SER A 134 -19.30 18.49 12.04
CA SER A 134 -18.23 19.49 12.17
C SER A 134 -17.56 19.85 10.84
N SER A 135 -18.23 19.59 9.71
CA SER A 135 -17.74 19.97 8.38
C SER A 135 -18.87 20.29 7.41
N GLU A 136 -18.71 21.37 6.65
CA GLU A 136 -19.62 21.74 5.54
C GLU A 136 -19.11 21.26 4.17
N ARG A 137 -17.89 20.74 4.08
CA ARG A 137 -17.20 20.42 2.80
C ARG A 137 -18.02 19.55 1.88
N LEU A 138 -18.65 18.49 2.41
CA LEU A 138 -19.50 17.59 1.60
C LEU A 138 -20.67 18.36 0.98
N PHE A 139 -21.36 19.16 1.78
CA PHE A 139 -22.55 19.90 1.34
C PHE A 139 -22.20 20.98 0.32
N ASP A 140 -21.05 21.63 0.48
CA ASP A 140 -20.56 22.62 -0.49
C ASP A 140 -20.17 21.97 -1.82
N GLN A 141 -19.50 20.82 -1.80
CA GLN A 141 -19.22 20.05 -3.02
C GLN A 141 -20.52 19.58 -3.74
N ILE A 142 -21.56 19.24 -2.99
CA ILE A 142 -22.87 18.91 -3.57
C ILE A 142 -23.50 20.11 -4.26
N LYS A 143 -23.47 21.29 -3.62
CA LYS A 143 -23.95 22.55 -4.23
C LYS A 143 -23.17 22.87 -5.53
N GLU A 144 -21.84 22.70 -5.49
CA GLU A 144 -20.99 22.86 -6.70
C GLU A 144 -21.44 21.92 -7.83
N ALA A 145 -21.64 20.63 -7.54
CA ALA A 145 -22.05 19.64 -8.54
C ALA A 145 -23.47 19.92 -9.07
N GLN A 146 -24.41 20.29 -8.18
CA GLN A 146 -25.78 20.65 -8.56
C GLN A 146 -25.84 21.91 -9.43
N ALA A 147 -24.99 22.90 -9.16
CA ALA A 147 -24.87 24.11 -9.99
C ALA A 147 -24.40 23.82 -11.42
N LEU A 148 -23.71 22.68 -11.62
CA LEU A 148 -23.32 22.17 -12.94
C LEU A 148 -24.41 21.28 -13.61
N GLY A 149 -25.57 21.12 -12.95
CA GLY A 149 -26.68 20.27 -13.45
C GLY A 149 -26.42 18.77 -13.31
N LEU A 150 -25.48 18.34 -12.45
CA LEU A 150 -25.13 16.95 -12.27
C LEU A 150 -26.04 16.26 -11.27
N LYS A 151 -26.32 14.99 -11.48
CA LYS A 151 -26.96 14.11 -10.48
C LYS A 151 -25.89 13.64 -9.48
N ALA A 152 -25.69 14.43 -8.44
CA ALA A 152 -24.72 14.12 -7.39
C ALA A 152 -25.15 12.87 -6.59
N LYS A 153 -24.21 11.94 -6.43
CA LYS A 153 -24.30 10.78 -5.54
C LYS A 153 -23.21 10.91 -4.48
N PRO A 154 -23.52 11.51 -3.29
CA PRO A 154 -22.57 11.61 -2.21
C PRO A 154 -21.97 10.25 -1.82
N VAL A 155 -20.70 10.25 -1.48
CA VAL A 155 -19.96 9.07 -1.01
C VAL A 155 -19.53 9.30 0.42
N LEU A 156 -19.92 8.40 1.31
CA LEU A 156 -19.58 8.39 2.74
C LEU A 156 -18.93 7.06 3.10
N VAL A 157 -17.93 7.09 3.96
CA VAL A 157 -17.50 5.86 4.65
C VAL A 157 -18.61 5.46 5.61
N GLY A 158 -19.05 4.21 5.55
CA GLY A 158 -20.12 3.71 6.40
C GLY A 158 -19.69 3.59 7.87
N PRO A 159 -20.64 3.63 8.82
CA PRO A 159 -20.31 3.69 10.25
C PRO A 159 -19.59 2.44 10.77
N ILE A 160 -19.83 1.28 10.18
CA ILE A 160 -19.16 0.04 10.57
C ILE A 160 -17.70 0.07 10.12
N THR A 161 -17.43 0.41 8.87
CA THR A 161 -16.06 0.54 8.36
C THR A 161 -15.30 1.64 9.09
N TYR A 162 -15.94 2.78 9.37
CA TYR A 162 -15.31 3.89 10.08
C TYR A 162 -14.82 3.47 11.47
N LEU A 163 -15.72 2.84 12.26
CA LEU A 163 -15.36 2.38 13.61
C LEU A 163 -14.38 1.20 13.57
N TRP A 164 -14.55 0.25 12.63
CA TRP A 164 -13.65 -0.90 12.52
C TRP A 164 -12.21 -0.53 12.25
N LEU A 165 -11.99 0.45 11.37
CA LEU A 165 -10.65 0.87 10.95
C LEU A 165 -10.00 1.90 11.89
N GLY A 166 -10.69 2.37 12.91
CA GLY A 166 -10.13 3.23 13.95
C GLY A 166 -9.48 2.42 15.08
N LYS A 167 -8.74 3.11 15.95
CA LYS A 167 -8.04 2.54 17.11
C LYS A 167 -8.49 3.21 18.39
N GLU A 168 -8.59 2.43 19.46
CA GLU A 168 -8.80 2.92 20.81
C GLU A 168 -7.50 3.57 21.33
N LYS A 169 -7.64 4.72 22.01
CA LYS A 169 -6.56 5.46 22.67
C LYS A 169 -6.94 5.79 24.11
N ASP A 170 -6.02 5.56 25.03
CA ASP A 170 -6.18 5.95 26.43
C ASP A 170 -5.70 7.40 26.65
N LEU A 171 -6.62 8.30 26.95
CA LEU A 171 -6.31 9.71 27.23
C LEU A 171 -5.44 9.91 28.48
N ASN A 172 -5.45 8.95 29.43
CA ASN A 172 -4.62 9.04 30.63
C ASN A 172 -3.16 8.71 30.31
N ALA A 173 -2.90 7.82 29.35
CA ALA A 173 -1.57 7.54 28.87
C ALA A 173 -0.95 8.75 28.15
N GLU A 174 -1.75 9.49 27.35
CA GLU A 174 -1.29 10.73 26.69
C GLU A 174 -0.93 11.84 27.70
N ALA A 175 -1.70 12.03 28.77
CA ALA A 175 -1.41 13.03 29.80
C ALA A 175 -0.12 12.73 30.61
N HIS A 176 0.25 11.44 30.74
CA HIS A 176 1.52 11.02 31.35
C HIS A 176 2.72 11.15 30.40
N HIS A 177 2.51 11.17 29.08
CA HIS A 177 3.57 11.39 28.09
C HIS A 177 4.11 12.83 28.06
N GLU A 178 3.28 13.82 28.43
CA GLU A 178 3.78 15.21 28.57
C GLU A 178 4.66 15.41 29.82
N ALA A 179 4.54 14.52 30.82
CA ALA A 179 5.27 14.65 32.09
C ALA A 179 6.47 13.71 32.23
N GLN A 180 6.54 12.64 31.47
CA GLN A 180 7.66 11.69 31.48
C GLN A 180 7.80 11.02 30.11
N HIS A 181 8.98 11.17 29.50
CA HIS A 181 9.41 10.44 28.32
C HIS A 181 9.60 8.93 28.62
N HIS A 182 8.57 8.21 29.04
CA HIS A 182 8.60 6.76 29.17
C HIS A 182 7.19 6.16 29.20
N HIS A 183 7.01 5.15 28.34
CA HIS A 183 6.15 3.99 28.43
C HIS A 183 4.76 3.97 27.80
N ASP A 184 4.62 2.92 27.01
CA ASP A 184 3.49 2.04 26.76
C ASP A 184 2.41 2.48 25.78
N ASP A 185 2.73 2.31 24.49
CA ASP A 185 1.73 2.21 23.40
C ASP A 185 1.50 0.74 22.96
N SER A 186 1.62 -0.23 23.85
CA SER A 186 1.61 -1.65 23.51
C SER A 186 0.28 -2.38 23.66
N ALA A 187 -0.83 -1.69 23.85
CA ALA A 187 -2.08 -2.40 24.08
C ALA A 187 -3.18 -1.89 23.16
N CYS A 188 -3.36 -2.43 21.99
CA CYS A 188 -4.60 -2.53 21.20
C CYS A 188 -4.28 -2.81 19.73
N HIS A 189 -3.50 -3.85 19.49
CA HIS A 189 -3.15 -4.24 18.13
C HIS A 189 -3.64 -5.65 17.86
N GLY A 190 -4.43 -5.82 16.88
CA GLY A 190 -4.59 -7.12 16.31
C GLY A 190 -6.01 -7.64 16.27
N HIS A 191 -6.30 -8.30 15.22
CA HIS A 191 -7.38 -9.26 15.03
C HIS A 191 -7.21 -10.47 15.97
N GLY A 192 -7.13 -10.26 17.29
CA GLY A 192 -7.02 -11.28 18.30
C GLY A 192 -7.51 -10.74 19.64
N ALA A 193 -8.10 -11.58 20.48
CA ALA A 193 -8.71 -11.25 21.74
C ALA A 193 -7.81 -10.39 22.67
N PRO A 194 -8.37 -9.53 23.54
CA PRO A 194 -7.62 -8.62 24.38
C PRO A 194 -6.80 -9.37 25.43
N VAL A 195 -5.51 -9.08 25.48
CA VAL A 195 -4.64 -9.47 26.60
C VAL A 195 -4.38 -8.22 27.44
N GLY A 196 -5.14 -8.06 28.50
CA GLY A 196 -4.87 -7.36 29.75
C GLY A 196 -4.44 -5.90 29.72
N ASN A 197 -5.36 -5.03 29.58
CA ASN A 197 -5.72 -3.79 30.28
C ASN A 197 -6.92 -3.21 29.51
N ALA A 198 -8.01 -2.93 30.19
CA ALA A 198 -9.30 -2.69 29.57
C ALA A 198 -9.28 -1.45 28.68
N CYS A 199 -8.87 -1.59 27.39
CA CYS A 199 -9.33 -0.69 26.36
C CYS A 199 -10.83 -0.86 26.24
N PHE A 200 -11.57 0.24 26.13
CA PHE A 200 -13.00 0.19 25.86
C PHE A 200 -13.20 -0.40 24.43
N ASP A 201 -14.36 -1.02 24.23
CA ASP A 201 -14.71 -1.50 22.87
C ASP A 201 -15.24 -0.33 22.03
N ARG A 202 -14.55 0.03 20.93
CA ARG A 202 -14.96 1.10 20.02
C ARG A 202 -16.34 0.88 19.40
N LEU A 203 -16.84 -0.35 19.36
CA LEU A 203 -18.20 -0.64 18.91
C LEU A 203 -19.25 0.04 19.80
N THR A 204 -18.93 0.31 21.07
CA THR A 204 -19.81 1.05 22.01
C THR A 204 -20.06 2.50 21.60
N LEU A 205 -19.24 3.05 20.69
CA LEU A 205 -19.43 4.37 20.11
C LEU A 205 -20.50 4.41 19.02
N LEU A 206 -20.95 3.27 18.51
CA LEU A 206 -21.93 3.22 17.42
C LEU A 206 -23.22 4.02 17.74
N PRO A 207 -23.82 3.90 18.91
CA PRO A 207 -25.00 4.71 19.25
C PRO A 207 -24.74 6.23 19.31
N LYS A 208 -23.49 6.66 19.53
CA LYS A 208 -23.11 8.06 19.57
C LYS A 208 -22.82 8.63 18.17
N VAL A 209 -22.29 7.82 17.26
CA VAL A 209 -21.96 8.27 15.89
C VAL A 209 -23.18 8.26 14.97
N LEU A 210 -24.14 7.34 15.14
CA LEU A 210 -25.33 7.22 14.28
C LEU A 210 -26.20 8.48 14.21
N PRO A 211 -26.43 9.27 15.28
CA PRO A 211 -27.18 10.53 15.17
C PRO A 211 -26.57 11.51 14.19
N VAL A 212 -25.22 11.58 14.11
CA VAL A 212 -24.53 12.47 13.16
C VAL A 212 -24.69 11.97 11.72
N TYR A 213 -24.60 10.66 11.49
CA TYR A 213 -24.93 10.09 10.17
C TYR A 213 -26.38 10.38 9.78
N ALA A 214 -27.33 10.26 10.72
CA ALA A 214 -28.73 10.58 10.45
C ALA A 214 -28.92 12.05 10.08
N GLU A 215 -28.24 12.98 10.78
CA GLU A 215 -28.23 14.41 10.45
C GLU A 215 -27.66 14.67 9.04
N ILE A 216 -26.53 14.03 8.69
CA ILE A 216 -25.96 14.13 7.34
C ILE A 216 -26.98 13.66 6.29
N LEU A 217 -27.61 12.50 6.48
CA LEU A 217 -28.58 11.94 5.54
C LEU A 217 -29.82 12.83 5.40
N GLU A 218 -30.32 13.42 6.51
CA GLU A 218 -31.45 14.34 6.48
C GLU A 218 -31.11 15.62 5.71
N ARG A 219 -29.93 16.20 5.92
CA ARG A 219 -29.45 17.36 5.15
C ARG A 219 -29.32 17.05 3.67
N LEU A 220 -28.75 15.89 3.31
CA LEU A 220 -28.66 15.44 1.93
C LEU A 220 -30.05 15.31 1.26
N ALA A 221 -31.02 14.72 1.95
CA ALA A 221 -32.41 14.66 1.50
C ALA A 221 -33.02 16.05 1.32
N GLY A 222 -32.73 16.99 2.24
CA GLY A 222 -33.13 18.39 2.17
C GLY A 222 -32.55 19.13 0.96
N MET A 223 -31.38 18.74 0.48
CA MET A 223 -30.73 19.27 -0.72
C MET A 223 -31.24 18.61 -2.03
N GLY A 224 -32.19 17.69 -1.95
CA GLY A 224 -32.74 17.02 -3.14
C GLY A 224 -31.83 15.93 -3.70
N VAL A 225 -30.90 15.41 -2.94
CA VAL A 225 -30.05 14.28 -3.32
C VAL A 225 -30.91 13.03 -3.42
N GLU A 226 -30.84 12.34 -4.57
CA GLU A 226 -31.64 11.11 -4.81
C GLU A 226 -30.99 9.86 -4.21
N TRP A 227 -29.68 9.69 -4.40
CA TRP A 227 -28.89 8.54 -3.94
C TRP A 227 -27.68 8.98 -3.12
N VAL A 228 -27.37 8.21 -2.07
CA VAL A 228 -26.12 8.29 -1.31
C VAL A 228 -25.44 6.93 -1.32
N GLN A 229 -24.15 6.91 -1.55
CA GLN A 229 -23.31 5.72 -1.45
C GLN A 229 -22.71 5.65 -0.05
N MET A 230 -22.91 4.52 0.64
CA MET A 230 -22.29 4.22 1.93
C MET A 230 -21.29 3.08 1.73
N ASP A 231 -20.01 3.38 1.86
CA ASP A 231 -18.92 2.43 1.63
C ASP A 231 -18.64 1.60 2.89
N GLU A 232 -18.93 0.30 2.82
CA GLU A 232 -18.68 -0.66 3.89
C GLU A 232 -17.74 -1.81 3.45
N PRO A 233 -16.53 -1.49 2.95
CA PRO A 233 -15.58 -2.51 2.53
C PRO A 233 -15.06 -3.38 3.68
N ALA A 234 -15.17 -2.95 4.94
CA ALA A 234 -14.84 -3.80 6.08
C ALA A 234 -15.64 -5.10 6.11
N LEU A 235 -16.82 -5.15 5.48
CA LEU A 235 -17.61 -6.38 5.35
C LEU A 235 -16.92 -7.47 4.53
N ALA A 236 -15.92 -7.13 3.75
CA ALA A 236 -15.06 -8.08 3.04
C ALA A 236 -13.96 -8.71 3.92
N LEU A 237 -13.82 -8.27 5.17
CA LEU A 237 -12.92 -8.84 6.17
C LEU A 237 -13.63 -9.95 7.00
N ASP A 238 -12.85 -10.64 7.83
CA ASP A 238 -13.38 -11.61 8.80
C ASP A 238 -13.84 -10.88 10.07
N LEU A 239 -14.99 -10.19 10.00
CA LEU A 239 -15.55 -9.46 11.13
C LEU A 239 -16.16 -10.41 12.17
N PRO A 240 -16.02 -10.12 13.50
CA PRO A 240 -16.75 -10.81 14.54
C PRO A 240 -18.27 -10.67 14.41
N ALA A 241 -19.00 -11.63 15.01
CA ALA A 241 -20.46 -11.69 14.86
C ALA A 241 -21.20 -10.45 15.39
N GLU A 242 -20.70 -9.84 16.45
CA GLU A 242 -21.23 -8.60 17.03
C GLU A 242 -21.19 -7.41 16.04
N TRP A 243 -20.18 -7.35 15.18
CA TRP A 243 -20.08 -6.31 14.15
C TRP A 243 -21.11 -6.50 13.03
N HIS A 244 -21.47 -7.74 12.69
CA HIS A 244 -22.57 -8.02 11.75
C HIS A 244 -23.94 -7.68 12.34
N GLN A 245 -24.13 -7.90 13.66
CA GLN A 245 -25.34 -7.45 14.36
C GLN A 245 -25.42 -5.93 14.42
N ALA A 246 -24.29 -5.27 14.69
CA ALA A 246 -24.16 -3.84 14.69
C ALA A 246 -24.47 -3.21 13.33
N LEU A 247 -24.04 -3.80 12.23
CA LEU A 247 -24.41 -3.39 10.86
C LEU A 247 -25.94 -3.34 10.71
N THR A 248 -26.61 -4.43 11.08
CA THR A 248 -28.08 -4.51 10.98
C THR A 248 -28.76 -3.42 11.82
N SER A 249 -28.34 -3.24 13.06
CA SER A 249 -28.87 -2.23 13.97
C SER A 249 -28.62 -0.80 13.46
N ALA A 250 -27.43 -0.54 12.93
CA ALA A 250 -27.04 0.76 12.38
C ALA A 250 -27.96 1.17 11.22
N TYR A 251 -28.11 0.32 10.20
CA TYR A 251 -28.92 0.64 9.03
C TYR A 251 -30.42 0.66 9.34
N GLN A 252 -30.91 -0.16 10.29
CA GLN A 252 -32.27 -0.02 10.81
C GLN A 252 -32.52 1.32 11.50
N THR A 253 -31.52 1.85 12.20
CA THR A 253 -31.63 3.14 12.84
C THR A 253 -31.60 4.28 11.82
N LEU A 254 -30.68 4.26 10.86
CA LEU A 254 -30.58 5.26 9.81
C LEU A 254 -31.79 5.30 8.89
N SER A 255 -32.47 4.18 8.69
CA SER A 255 -33.69 4.11 7.84
C SER A 255 -34.94 4.76 8.45
N LYS A 256 -34.91 5.13 9.75
CA LYS A 256 -36.07 5.74 10.43
C LYS A 256 -36.25 7.23 10.11
N GLY A 257 -35.18 7.89 9.68
CA GLY A 257 -35.16 9.32 9.34
C GLY A 257 -35.44 9.60 7.86
N LYS A 258 -35.44 10.90 7.50
CA LYS A 258 -35.42 11.28 6.08
C LYS A 258 -34.03 11.04 5.54
N SER A 259 -33.93 10.29 4.44
CA SER A 259 -32.67 9.93 3.82
C SER A 259 -32.84 9.84 2.31
N PRO A 260 -31.80 10.14 1.50
CA PRO A 260 -31.73 9.67 0.14
C PRO A 260 -31.80 8.15 0.09
N LYS A 261 -32.03 7.59 -1.10
CA LYS A 261 -31.86 6.14 -1.32
C LYS A 261 -30.42 5.74 -1.04
N VAL A 262 -30.21 4.79 -0.13
CA VAL A 262 -28.89 4.32 0.25
C VAL A 262 -28.45 3.18 -0.68
N LEU A 263 -27.31 3.34 -1.36
CA LEU A 263 -26.54 2.28 -2.01
C LEU A 263 -25.41 1.87 -1.05
N LEU A 264 -25.53 0.72 -0.42
CA LEU A 264 -24.48 0.13 0.40
C LEU A 264 -23.45 -0.53 -0.52
N ALA A 265 -22.21 -0.07 -0.50
CA ALA A 265 -21.16 -0.56 -1.37
C ALA A 265 -20.16 -1.43 -0.61
N THR A 266 -20.01 -2.68 -1.08
CA THR A 266 -18.99 -3.63 -0.64
C THR A 266 -18.04 -3.90 -1.79
N TYR A 267 -16.73 -3.98 -1.50
CA TYR A 267 -15.73 -4.23 -2.53
C TYR A 267 -14.46 -4.85 -1.93
N PHE A 268 -13.54 -5.24 -2.81
CA PHE A 268 -12.24 -5.85 -2.57
C PHE A 268 -12.26 -7.36 -2.32
N ASP A 269 -13.35 -7.97 -1.87
CA ASP A 269 -13.50 -9.42 -1.76
C ASP A 269 -14.99 -9.83 -1.68
N SER A 270 -15.24 -11.12 -1.48
CA SER A 270 -16.56 -11.71 -1.35
C SER A 270 -17.24 -11.37 -0.03
N VAL A 271 -18.53 -11.07 -0.12
CA VAL A 271 -19.45 -10.96 1.02
C VAL A 271 -20.58 -12.00 0.92
N ALA A 272 -20.39 -13.07 0.14
CA ALA A 272 -21.39 -14.10 -0.13
C ALA A 272 -21.93 -14.79 1.14
N GLU A 273 -21.08 -14.97 2.16
CA GLU A 273 -21.46 -15.56 3.45
C GLU A 273 -22.49 -14.72 4.21
N HIS A 274 -22.59 -13.43 3.89
CA HIS A 274 -23.54 -12.48 4.50
C HIS A 274 -24.68 -12.08 3.57
N ALA A 275 -24.85 -12.76 2.42
CA ALA A 275 -25.80 -12.37 1.36
C ALA A 275 -27.23 -12.20 1.88
N GLU A 276 -27.74 -13.12 2.70
CA GLU A 276 -29.11 -13.04 3.24
C GLU A 276 -29.27 -11.85 4.19
N ALA A 277 -28.29 -11.59 5.07
CA ALA A 277 -28.31 -10.46 5.97
C ALA A 277 -28.26 -9.12 5.21
N LEU A 278 -27.39 -9.02 4.20
CA LEU A 278 -27.25 -7.82 3.36
C LEU A 278 -28.51 -7.53 2.54
N LYS A 279 -29.14 -8.57 1.96
CA LYS A 279 -30.40 -8.44 1.25
C LYS A 279 -31.55 -7.96 2.17
N ALA A 280 -31.50 -8.31 3.46
CA ALA A 280 -32.52 -7.93 4.43
C ALA A 280 -32.32 -6.49 5.00
N LEU A 281 -31.16 -5.86 4.81
CA LEU A 281 -30.93 -4.49 5.29
C LEU A 281 -31.94 -3.49 4.67
N PRO A 282 -32.39 -2.48 5.41
CA PRO A 282 -33.30 -1.46 4.91
C PRO A 282 -32.56 -0.39 4.06
N VAL A 283 -31.89 -0.85 3.00
CA VAL A 283 -31.19 -0.02 2.01
C VAL A 283 -31.85 -0.17 0.64
N ALA A 284 -31.70 0.83 -0.22
CA ALA A 284 -32.33 0.83 -1.54
C ALA A 284 -31.53 0.07 -2.60
N GLY A 285 -30.26 -0.23 -2.33
CA GLY A 285 -29.43 -1.01 -3.24
C GLY A 285 -28.14 -1.53 -2.57
N LEU A 286 -27.54 -2.52 -3.23
CA LEU A 286 -26.26 -3.10 -2.86
C LEU A 286 -25.30 -2.99 -4.05
N HIS A 287 -24.02 -2.77 -3.79
CA HIS A 287 -22.95 -2.91 -4.78
C HIS A 287 -22.02 -4.06 -4.41
N LEU A 288 -21.64 -4.88 -5.42
CA LEU A 288 -20.79 -6.06 -5.28
C LEU A 288 -19.60 -6.00 -6.25
N ASP A 289 -18.42 -6.35 -5.76
CA ASP A 289 -17.21 -6.52 -6.56
C ASP A 289 -17.19 -7.89 -7.23
N LEU A 290 -17.47 -7.94 -8.53
CA LEU A 290 -17.43 -9.18 -9.32
C LEU A 290 -16.07 -9.40 -10.01
N ARG A 291 -15.11 -8.51 -9.85
CA ARG A 291 -13.74 -8.75 -10.33
C ARG A 291 -12.93 -9.59 -9.34
N ARG A 292 -13.10 -9.33 -8.04
CA ARG A 292 -12.46 -10.10 -6.98
C ARG A 292 -13.23 -11.40 -6.66
N ALA A 293 -14.54 -11.34 -6.67
CA ALA A 293 -15.40 -12.44 -6.24
C ALA A 293 -16.60 -12.66 -7.17
N PRO A 294 -16.39 -13.07 -8.45
CA PRO A 294 -17.51 -13.27 -9.39
C PRO A 294 -18.49 -14.35 -8.93
N GLN A 295 -18.04 -15.34 -8.17
CA GLN A 295 -18.85 -16.45 -7.66
C GLN A 295 -19.93 -16.01 -6.65
N GLN A 296 -19.84 -14.81 -6.08
CA GLN A 296 -20.87 -14.33 -5.12
C GLN A 296 -22.19 -13.96 -5.79
N LEU A 297 -22.21 -13.72 -7.10
CA LEU A 297 -23.39 -13.26 -7.83
C LEU A 297 -24.61 -14.17 -7.62
N ASP A 298 -24.44 -15.48 -7.72
CA ASP A 298 -25.54 -16.45 -7.59
C ASP A 298 -26.22 -16.38 -6.21
N SER A 299 -25.43 -16.16 -5.13
CA SER A 299 -25.96 -16.01 -3.77
C SER A 299 -26.83 -14.77 -3.62
N PHE A 300 -26.50 -13.70 -4.35
CA PHE A 300 -27.28 -12.47 -4.31
C PHE A 300 -28.47 -12.50 -5.24
N LEU A 301 -28.38 -13.06 -6.43
CA LEU A 301 -29.52 -13.18 -7.34
C LEU A 301 -30.65 -14.06 -6.78
N LYS A 302 -30.28 -15.08 -5.98
CA LYS A 302 -31.28 -15.93 -5.33
C LYS A 302 -32.12 -15.10 -4.35
N ASN A 303 -33.43 -15.00 -4.65
CA ASN A 303 -34.42 -14.26 -3.84
C ASN A 303 -34.04 -12.78 -3.59
N TYR A 304 -33.41 -12.11 -4.58
CA TYR A 304 -33.09 -10.70 -4.45
C TYR A 304 -34.38 -9.87 -4.33
N PRO A 305 -34.46 -8.92 -3.35
CA PRO A 305 -35.66 -8.12 -3.12
C PRO A 305 -36.11 -7.34 -4.36
N ALA A 306 -37.42 -7.29 -4.59
CA ALA A 306 -37.98 -6.68 -5.78
C ALA A 306 -37.92 -5.13 -5.79
N ASP A 307 -37.73 -4.54 -4.64
CA ASP A 307 -37.65 -3.10 -4.39
C ASP A 307 -36.23 -2.54 -4.38
N LYS A 308 -35.20 -3.40 -4.56
CA LYS A 308 -33.78 -2.98 -4.46
C LYS A 308 -33.07 -3.01 -5.80
N VAL A 309 -32.14 -2.07 -5.95
CA VAL A 309 -31.14 -2.02 -7.02
C VAL A 309 -29.97 -2.92 -6.67
N LEU A 310 -29.42 -3.64 -7.67
CA LEU A 310 -28.15 -4.35 -7.55
C LEU A 310 -27.13 -3.75 -8.51
N SER A 311 -26.11 -3.13 -7.95
CA SER A 311 -24.96 -2.59 -8.67
C SER A 311 -23.87 -3.64 -8.74
N LEU A 312 -23.37 -3.92 -9.94
CA LEU A 312 -22.37 -4.97 -10.19
C LEU A 312 -21.09 -4.38 -10.78
N GLY A 313 -20.00 -4.55 -10.05
CA GLY A 313 -18.67 -4.09 -10.42
C GLY A 313 -17.93 -5.10 -11.28
N VAL A 314 -17.98 -4.94 -12.59
CA VAL A 314 -17.37 -5.89 -13.56
C VAL A 314 -16.11 -5.35 -14.23
N VAL A 315 -15.86 -4.04 -14.14
CA VAL A 315 -14.64 -3.39 -14.64
C VAL A 315 -13.67 -3.19 -13.46
N ASP A 316 -12.43 -3.66 -13.61
CA ASP A 316 -11.47 -3.65 -12.51
C ASP A 316 -11.05 -2.21 -12.13
N GLY A 317 -11.39 -1.77 -10.91
CA GLY A 317 -11.05 -0.45 -10.36
C GLY A 317 -9.66 -0.39 -9.72
N ARG A 318 -8.89 -1.48 -9.70
CA ARG A 318 -7.58 -1.57 -9.02
C ARG A 318 -6.40 -1.90 -9.94
N ASN A 319 -6.67 -2.25 -11.19
CA ASN A 319 -5.63 -2.60 -12.16
C ASN A 319 -5.83 -1.79 -13.44
N VAL A 320 -4.84 -1.79 -14.30
CA VAL A 320 -4.77 -0.93 -15.50
C VAL A 320 -5.08 -1.65 -16.79
N TRP A 321 -5.48 -2.92 -16.73
CA TRP A 321 -5.76 -3.70 -17.94
C TRP A 321 -7.15 -3.40 -18.48
N ARG A 322 -7.24 -3.39 -19.81
CA ARG A 322 -8.52 -3.31 -20.53
C ARG A 322 -9.41 -4.50 -20.17
N ALA A 323 -10.68 -4.24 -19.93
CA ALA A 323 -11.65 -5.29 -19.60
C ALA A 323 -11.97 -6.15 -20.82
N ASP A 324 -12.20 -7.46 -20.59
CA ASP A 324 -12.84 -8.35 -21.55
C ASP A 324 -14.37 -8.09 -21.49
N LEU A 325 -14.85 -7.20 -22.38
CA LEU A 325 -16.22 -6.72 -22.35
C LEU A 325 -17.23 -7.83 -22.68
N ASP A 326 -16.87 -8.79 -23.54
CA ASP A 326 -17.75 -9.93 -23.83
C ASP A 326 -17.94 -10.80 -22.57
N ALA A 327 -16.84 -11.04 -21.84
CA ALA A 327 -16.91 -11.79 -20.58
C ALA A 327 -17.71 -11.02 -19.51
N ALA A 328 -17.54 -9.70 -19.41
CA ALA A 328 -18.29 -8.86 -18.48
C ALA A 328 -19.80 -8.86 -18.79
N ILE A 329 -20.19 -8.69 -20.04
CA ILE A 329 -21.59 -8.74 -20.48
C ILE A 329 -22.18 -10.12 -20.15
N LYS A 330 -21.47 -11.21 -20.46
CA LYS A 330 -21.91 -12.57 -20.18
C LYS A 330 -22.15 -12.82 -18.68
N ILE A 331 -21.31 -12.28 -17.80
CA ILE A 331 -21.50 -12.36 -16.34
C ILE A 331 -22.79 -11.62 -15.93
N LEU A 332 -23.10 -10.50 -16.58
CA LEU A 332 -24.25 -9.66 -16.24
C LEU A 332 -25.59 -10.15 -16.84
N GLU A 333 -25.58 -10.97 -17.89
CA GLU A 333 -26.80 -11.43 -18.57
C GLU A 333 -27.84 -12.05 -17.61
N PRO A 334 -27.51 -12.98 -16.68
CA PRO A 334 -28.48 -13.53 -15.73
C PRO A 334 -29.08 -12.45 -14.82
N ALA A 335 -28.26 -11.52 -14.34
CA ALA A 335 -28.70 -10.40 -13.51
C ALA A 335 -29.60 -9.45 -14.30
N HIS A 336 -29.25 -9.12 -15.55
CA HIS A 336 -30.02 -8.23 -16.40
C HIS A 336 -31.41 -8.84 -16.70
N LYS A 337 -31.47 -10.14 -17.01
CA LYS A 337 -32.71 -10.86 -17.25
C LYS A 337 -33.66 -10.86 -16.03
N GLN A 338 -33.11 -10.97 -14.82
CA GLN A 338 -33.88 -11.04 -13.58
C GLN A 338 -34.27 -9.65 -13.06
N LEU A 339 -33.36 -8.67 -13.15
CA LEU A 339 -33.48 -7.38 -12.47
C LEU A 339 -34.02 -6.28 -13.40
N GLY A 340 -33.77 -6.36 -14.72
CA GLY A 340 -34.11 -5.28 -15.66
C GLY A 340 -33.45 -3.96 -15.29
N ASP A 341 -34.23 -2.90 -15.17
CA ASP A 341 -33.75 -1.54 -14.82
C ASP A 341 -33.17 -1.42 -13.40
N ARG A 342 -33.35 -2.43 -12.56
CA ARG A 342 -32.75 -2.50 -11.22
C ARG A 342 -31.29 -3.00 -11.24
N LEU A 343 -30.81 -3.47 -12.39
CA LEU A 343 -29.38 -3.73 -12.57
C LEU A 343 -28.64 -2.41 -12.85
N TRP A 344 -27.60 -2.14 -12.07
CA TRP A 344 -26.66 -1.06 -12.33
C TRP A 344 -25.28 -1.65 -12.65
N VAL A 345 -24.51 -0.95 -13.46
CA VAL A 345 -23.14 -1.35 -13.83
C VAL A 345 -22.14 -0.32 -13.33
N ALA A 346 -21.05 -0.79 -12.77
CA ALA A 346 -20.03 0.05 -12.18
C ALA A 346 -18.61 -0.57 -12.31
N PRO A 347 -17.53 0.19 -12.03
CA PRO A 347 -16.26 -0.41 -11.66
C PRO A 347 -16.38 -1.22 -10.37
N SER A 348 -15.46 -2.14 -10.15
CA SER A 348 -15.45 -3.05 -8.99
C SER A 348 -15.28 -2.33 -7.64
N CYS A 349 -14.63 -1.17 -7.64
CA CYS A 349 -14.44 -0.26 -6.52
C CYS A 349 -14.20 1.16 -7.04
N SER A 350 -13.86 2.11 -6.16
CA SER A 350 -13.43 3.46 -6.57
C SER A 350 -12.24 3.39 -7.55
N LEU A 351 -12.27 4.19 -8.61
CA LEU A 351 -11.17 4.34 -9.56
C LEU A 351 -9.97 5.12 -8.98
N LEU A 352 -10.04 5.53 -7.72
CA LEU A 352 -8.93 6.15 -6.98
C LEU A 352 -7.61 5.38 -7.12
N HIS A 353 -7.69 4.06 -7.29
CA HIS A 353 -6.53 3.16 -7.34
C HIS A 353 -5.94 3.00 -8.75
N THR A 354 -6.51 3.66 -9.77
CA THR A 354 -6.01 3.63 -11.15
C THR A 354 -5.56 5.02 -11.60
N PRO A 355 -4.61 5.13 -12.55
CA PRO A 355 -4.23 6.42 -13.11
C PRO A 355 -5.41 7.10 -13.81
N VAL A 356 -5.31 8.44 -13.99
CA VAL A 356 -6.45 9.25 -14.47
C VAL A 356 -6.83 8.94 -15.90
N ASP A 357 -5.90 9.10 -16.85
CA ASP A 357 -6.21 9.10 -18.27
C ASP A 357 -5.05 8.56 -19.12
N LEU A 358 -5.32 7.48 -19.85
CA LEU A 358 -4.33 6.81 -20.72
C LEU A 358 -3.93 7.67 -21.92
N ASP A 359 -4.76 8.61 -22.36
CA ASP A 359 -4.46 9.45 -23.52
C ASP A 359 -3.28 10.39 -23.28
N GLN A 360 -2.98 10.67 -22.00
CA GLN A 360 -1.78 11.41 -21.61
C GLN A 360 -0.47 10.62 -21.86
N GLU A 361 -0.52 9.30 -22.04
CA GLU A 361 0.62 8.44 -22.35
C GLU A 361 0.93 8.47 -23.85
N THR A 362 1.67 9.49 -24.28
CA THR A 362 2.01 9.71 -25.70
C THR A 362 3.27 8.95 -26.15
N GLU A 363 4.05 8.43 -25.21
CA GLU A 363 5.32 7.74 -25.48
C GLU A 363 5.21 6.20 -25.38
N LEU A 364 4.07 5.68 -24.91
CA LEU A 364 3.83 4.24 -24.92
C LEU A 364 3.61 3.74 -26.36
N ASP A 365 4.20 2.57 -26.66
CA ASP A 365 3.96 1.94 -27.95
C ASP A 365 2.46 1.57 -28.11
N THR A 366 2.01 1.61 -29.34
CA THR A 366 0.59 1.48 -29.70
C THR A 366 0.00 0.14 -29.27
N GLU A 367 0.76 -0.95 -29.36
CA GLU A 367 0.29 -2.29 -28.98
C GLU A 367 0.07 -2.35 -27.46
N LEU A 368 1.05 -1.98 -26.66
CA LEU A 368 0.93 -1.96 -25.19
C LEU A 368 -0.18 -1.01 -24.74
N LYS A 369 -0.25 0.19 -25.31
CA LYS A 369 -1.29 1.17 -25.01
C LYS A 369 -2.68 0.60 -25.27
N SER A 370 -2.86 -0.21 -26.32
CA SER A 370 -4.14 -0.85 -26.63
C SER A 370 -4.63 -1.84 -25.56
N TRP A 371 -3.72 -2.40 -24.78
CA TRP A 371 -4.04 -3.35 -23.70
C TRP A 371 -4.44 -2.69 -22.38
N LEU A 372 -4.27 -1.36 -22.28
CA LEU A 372 -4.46 -0.60 -21.06
C LEU A 372 -5.82 0.12 -21.04
N ALA A 373 -6.31 0.37 -19.84
CA ALA A 373 -7.44 1.25 -19.55
C ALA A 373 -7.19 1.93 -18.20
N PHE A 374 -7.08 3.27 -18.20
CA PHE A 374 -7.02 4.08 -16.99
C PHE A 374 -8.43 4.54 -16.60
N SER A 375 -8.59 5.38 -15.60
CA SER A 375 -9.91 5.70 -15.05
C SER A 375 -10.90 6.22 -16.10
N VAL A 376 -10.48 7.10 -17.02
CA VAL A 376 -11.34 7.61 -18.11
C VAL A 376 -11.80 6.45 -19.00
N GLN A 377 -10.86 5.63 -19.49
CA GLN A 377 -11.16 4.51 -20.37
C GLN A 377 -11.99 3.43 -19.67
N LYS A 378 -11.85 3.26 -18.35
CA LYS A 378 -12.70 2.34 -17.56
C LYS A 378 -14.14 2.84 -17.45
N LEU A 379 -14.36 4.14 -17.36
CA LEU A 379 -15.71 4.70 -17.44
C LEU A 379 -16.34 4.46 -18.82
N ASP A 380 -15.57 4.60 -19.91
CA ASP A 380 -16.03 4.25 -21.26
C ASP A 380 -16.41 2.77 -21.36
N GLU A 381 -15.62 1.87 -20.76
CA GLU A 381 -15.94 0.43 -20.67
C GLU A 381 -17.26 0.18 -19.92
N VAL A 382 -17.49 0.84 -18.78
CA VAL A 382 -18.75 0.75 -18.03
C VAL A 382 -19.92 1.25 -18.84
N ALA A 383 -19.80 2.40 -19.49
CA ALA A 383 -20.84 2.96 -20.33
C ALA A 383 -21.17 2.06 -21.52
N LEU A 384 -20.16 1.46 -22.15
CA LEU A 384 -20.33 0.54 -23.26
C LEU A 384 -21.06 -0.73 -22.86
N ILE A 385 -20.75 -1.31 -21.68
CA ILE A 385 -21.47 -2.46 -21.11
C ILE A 385 -22.93 -2.07 -20.85
N GLY A 386 -23.20 -0.90 -20.26
CA GLY A 386 -24.56 -0.41 -20.00
C GLY A 386 -25.38 -0.27 -21.28
N ARG A 387 -24.79 0.29 -22.36
CA ARG A 387 -25.42 0.38 -23.68
C ARG A 387 -25.66 -1.01 -24.29
N ALA A 388 -24.70 -1.91 -24.23
CA ALA A 388 -24.86 -3.28 -24.73
C ALA A 388 -26.03 -4.01 -24.08
N LEU A 389 -26.24 -3.84 -22.77
CA LEU A 389 -27.34 -4.43 -22.02
C LEU A 389 -28.69 -3.75 -22.33
N SER A 390 -28.72 -2.44 -22.53
CA SER A 390 -29.95 -1.65 -22.73
C SER A 390 -30.43 -1.67 -24.18
N GLU A 391 -29.50 -1.53 -25.14
CA GLU A 391 -29.79 -1.35 -26.57
C GLU A 391 -29.52 -2.63 -27.38
N GLY A 392 -28.85 -3.60 -26.76
CA GLY A 392 -28.39 -4.84 -27.37
C GLY A 392 -26.99 -4.75 -27.94
N VAL A 393 -26.28 -5.90 -27.97
CA VAL A 393 -24.89 -6.04 -28.42
C VAL A 393 -24.67 -5.52 -29.87
N ALA A 394 -25.69 -5.60 -30.71
CA ALA A 394 -25.64 -5.12 -32.09
C ALA A 394 -25.45 -3.58 -32.18
N ALA A 395 -26.00 -2.82 -31.22
CA ALA A 395 -25.90 -1.35 -31.22
C ALA A 395 -24.48 -0.86 -30.94
N VAL A 396 -23.62 -1.69 -30.31
CA VAL A 396 -22.23 -1.37 -29.91
C VAL A 396 -21.21 -2.33 -30.56
N ALA A 397 -21.59 -2.96 -31.69
CA ALA A 397 -20.79 -4.02 -32.31
C ALA A 397 -19.39 -3.58 -32.72
N GLN A 398 -19.24 -2.33 -33.19
CA GLN A 398 -17.94 -1.79 -33.63
C GLN A 398 -17.00 -1.58 -32.44
N GLU A 399 -17.48 -0.98 -31.36
CA GLU A 399 -16.71 -0.73 -30.16
C GLU A 399 -16.28 -2.05 -29.50
N LEU A 400 -17.21 -3.03 -29.40
CA LEU A 400 -16.91 -4.37 -28.91
C LEU A 400 -15.88 -5.09 -29.79
N SER A 401 -15.95 -4.92 -31.12
CA SER A 401 -14.95 -5.49 -32.04
C SER A 401 -13.56 -4.94 -31.76
N THR A 402 -13.45 -3.63 -31.54
CA THR A 402 -12.18 -2.97 -31.20
C THR A 402 -11.64 -3.47 -29.84
N ALA A 403 -12.49 -3.56 -28.82
CA ALA A 403 -12.10 -4.06 -27.50
C ALA A 403 -11.64 -5.53 -27.59
N ARG A 404 -12.39 -6.35 -28.32
CA ARG A 404 -12.06 -7.78 -28.57
C ARG A 404 -10.70 -7.95 -29.26
N ALA A 405 -10.43 -7.12 -30.27
CA ALA A 405 -9.16 -7.14 -30.98
C ALA A 405 -7.97 -6.83 -30.03
N ALA A 406 -8.12 -5.86 -29.13
CA ALA A 406 -7.10 -5.51 -28.14
C ALA A 406 -6.88 -6.66 -27.13
N VAL A 407 -7.95 -7.24 -26.59
CA VAL A 407 -7.87 -8.40 -25.68
C VAL A 407 -7.23 -9.59 -26.38
N GLN A 408 -7.59 -9.86 -27.64
CA GLN A 408 -6.99 -10.96 -28.41
C GLN A 408 -5.52 -10.70 -28.73
N SER A 409 -5.16 -9.48 -29.10
CA SER A 409 -3.76 -9.07 -29.28
C SER A 409 -2.93 -9.37 -28.03
N ARG A 410 -3.42 -8.96 -26.86
CA ARG A 410 -2.75 -9.24 -25.58
C ARG A 410 -2.59 -10.73 -25.33
N LYS A 411 -3.63 -11.56 -25.58
CA LYS A 411 -3.58 -13.02 -25.39
C LYS A 411 -2.55 -13.73 -26.29
N THR A 412 -2.24 -13.19 -27.46
CA THR A 412 -1.42 -13.86 -28.50
C THR A 412 -0.09 -13.19 -28.77
N SER A 413 0.17 -12.01 -28.19
CA SER A 413 1.42 -11.29 -28.45
C SER A 413 2.66 -12.06 -27.96
N PRO A 414 3.69 -12.20 -28.82
CA PRO A 414 4.94 -12.84 -28.42
C PRO A 414 5.72 -12.02 -27.36
N ARG A 415 5.33 -10.77 -27.12
CA ARG A 415 5.89 -9.94 -26.06
C ARG A 415 5.45 -10.36 -24.66
N ILE A 416 4.27 -11.02 -24.59
CA ILE A 416 3.68 -11.48 -23.33
C ILE A 416 4.28 -12.81 -22.91
N HIS A 417 4.47 -13.72 -23.86
CA HIS A 417 4.86 -15.10 -23.61
C HIS A 417 6.29 -15.36 -24.05
N ASN A 418 7.15 -15.75 -23.12
CA ASN A 418 8.54 -16.12 -23.37
C ASN A 418 8.72 -17.62 -23.11
N PRO A 419 8.91 -18.45 -24.17
CA PRO A 419 9.07 -19.90 -24.01
C PRO A 419 10.23 -20.30 -23.09
N ALA A 420 11.31 -19.53 -23.06
CA ALA A 420 12.45 -19.82 -22.18
C ALA A 420 12.08 -19.60 -20.69
N VAL A 421 11.27 -18.59 -20.39
CA VAL A 421 10.75 -18.38 -19.04
C VAL A 421 9.79 -19.47 -18.65
N ALA A 422 8.88 -19.87 -19.54
CA ALA A 422 7.96 -20.99 -19.31
C ALA A 422 8.72 -22.28 -18.99
N GLN A 423 9.73 -22.63 -19.81
CA GLN A 423 10.56 -23.80 -19.59
C GLN A 423 11.30 -23.77 -18.24
N ARG A 424 11.80 -22.61 -17.83
CA ARG A 424 12.46 -22.46 -16.51
C ARG A 424 11.47 -22.68 -15.35
N LEU A 425 10.24 -22.21 -15.48
CA LEU A 425 9.20 -22.44 -14.47
C LEU A 425 8.80 -23.91 -14.39
N GLU A 426 8.61 -24.57 -15.53
CA GLU A 426 8.28 -26.00 -15.61
C GLU A 426 9.40 -26.86 -15.01
N GLY A 427 10.64 -26.40 -15.10
CA GLY A 427 11.80 -27.04 -14.49
C GLY A 427 11.88 -26.94 -12.97
N LEU A 428 11.03 -26.14 -12.32
CA LEU A 428 11.01 -26.02 -10.87
C LEU A 428 10.34 -27.23 -10.22
N GLY A 429 11.11 -27.99 -9.45
CA GLY A 429 10.62 -29.09 -8.63
C GLY A 429 9.97 -28.61 -7.31
N LYS A 430 9.38 -29.55 -6.57
CA LYS A 430 8.79 -29.26 -5.25
C LYS A 430 9.83 -28.86 -4.21
N ASP A 431 11.04 -29.39 -4.34
CA ASP A 431 12.15 -29.15 -3.40
C ASP A 431 12.98 -27.92 -3.77
N ASP A 432 12.71 -27.29 -4.92
CA ASP A 432 13.34 -26.02 -5.28
C ASP A 432 12.94 -24.91 -4.31
N GLY A 433 13.95 -24.15 -3.88
CA GLY A 433 13.85 -23.14 -2.84
C GLY A 433 14.52 -23.57 -1.53
N GLN A 434 15.03 -24.80 -1.41
CA GLN A 434 15.77 -25.21 -0.22
C GLN A 434 17.26 -24.88 -0.36
N ARG A 435 17.87 -24.33 0.69
CA ARG A 435 19.31 -24.19 0.83
C ARG A 435 19.93 -25.58 1.03
N LYS A 436 21.19 -25.74 0.61
CA LYS A 436 21.90 -27.02 0.68
C LYS A 436 21.96 -27.59 2.09
N SER A 437 22.21 -26.74 3.08
CA SER A 437 22.37 -27.13 4.48
C SER A 437 21.42 -26.37 5.39
N ALA A 438 21.11 -26.93 6.55
CA ALA A 438 20.38 -26.24 7.61
C ALA A 438 21.14 -25.02 8.14
N PHE A 439 20.42 -24.06 8.72
CA PHE A 439 20.99 -22.80 9.18
C PHE A 439 22.24 -22.96 10.06
N GLN A 440 22.26 -23.87 11.02
CA GLN A 440 23.41 -24.08 11.91
C GLN A 440 24.71 -24.41 11.18
N ALA A 441 24.62 -25.18 10.09
CA ALA A 441 25.79 -25.48 9.26
C ALA A 441 26.24 -24.27 8.41
N ARG A 442 25.28 -23.50 7.89
CA ARG A 442 25.54 -22.25 7.18
C ARG A 442 26.16 -21.21 8.10
N GLU A 443 25.58 -21.00 9.28
CA GLU A 443 26.09 -20.09 10.30
C GLU A 443 27.56 -20.37 10.63
N ALA A 444 27.91 -21.64 10.87
CA ALA A 444 29.30 -22.04 11.14
C ALA A 444 30.24 -21.70 9.96
N ALA A 445 29.84 -21.94 8.73
CA ALA A 445 30.62 -21.61 7.54
C ALA A 445 30.77 -20.09 7.36
N GLN A 446 29.70 -19.33 7.58
CA GLN A 446 29.70 -17.86 7.49
C GLN A 446 30.57 -17.21 8.56
N ARG A 447 30.47 -17.68 9.82
CA ARG A 447 31.33 -17.22 10.92
C ARG A 447 32.81 -17.49 10.64
N ALA A 448 33.12 -18.67 10.08
CA ALA A 448 34.50 -19.01 9.69
C ALA A 448 35.05 -18.10 8.57
N ARG A 449 34.17 -17.72 7.61
CA ARG A 449 34.52 -16.86 6.48
C ARG A 449 34.70 -15.41 6.86
N PHE A 450 33.67 -14.81 7.51
CA PHE A 450 33.63 -13.36 7.73
C PHE A 450 34.30 -12.92 9.02
N LYS A 451 34.35 -13.77 10.04
CA LYS A 451 34.94 -13.48 11.36
C LYS A 451 34.45 -12.17 11.94
N LEU A 452 33.16 -11.88 11.78
CA LEU A 452 32.53 -10.69 12.31
C LEU A 452 32.56 -10.71 13.86
N PRO A 453 32.65 -9.52 14.51
CA PRO A 453 32.53 -9.45 15.96
C PRO A 453 31.10 -9.83 16.42
N ALA A 454 30.90 -10.06 17.71
CA ALA A 454 29.55 -10.13 18.29
C ALA A 454 28.80 -8.82 18.00
N PHE A 455 27.49 -8.89 17.86
CA PHE A 455 26.65 -7.73 17.48
C PHE A 455 27.19 -6.98 16.28
N PRO A 456 27.30 -7.61 15.08
CA PRO A 456 27.82 -6.96 13.91
C PRO A 456 26.99 -5.73 13.53
N THR A 457 27.66 -4.66 13.11
CA THR A 457 26.97 -3.45 12.66
C THR A 457 26.82 -3.42 11.15
N THR A 458 25.64 -3.02 10.67
CA THR A 458 25.36 -2.82 9.25
C THR A 458 24.33 -1.71 9.04
N SER A 459 24.04 -1.33 7.81
CA SER A 459 22.87 -0.52 7.45
C SER A 459 21.92 -1.32 6.53
N ILE A 460 20.71 -0.79 6.29
CA ILE A 460 19.72 -1.51 5.48
C ILE A 460 20.06 -1.39 3.98
N GLY A 461 20.60 -0.26 3.49
CA GLY A 461 21.02 -0.14 2.09
C GLY A 461 21.27 1.29 1.64
N SER A 462 20.25 2.13 1.67
CA SER A 462 20.34 3.50 1.15
C SER A 462 21.06 4.46 2.11
N PHE A 463 21.76 5.45 1.53
CA PHE A 463 22.34 6.61 2.20
C PHE A 463 21.72 7.92 1.70
N PRO A 464 22.04 9.10 2.29
CA PRO A 464 21.42 10.36 1.93
C PRO A 464 21.42 10.66 0.43
N GLN A 465 20.25 10.93 -0.14
CA GLN A 465 20.08 11.26 -1.54
C GLN A 465 20.19 12.77 -1.76
N THR A 466 21.39 13.24 -2.09
CA THR A 466 21.67 14.68 -2.29
C THR A 466 20.98 15.26 -3.53
N PRO A 467 20.82 16.60 -3.62
CA PRO A 467 20.31 17.23 -4.84
C PRO A 467 21.17 16.92 -6.07
N GLU A 468 22.49 16.80 -5.91
CA GLU A 468 23.46 16.51 -6.96
C GLU A 468 23.22 15.13 -7.58
N ILE A 469 23.02 14.10 -6.76
CA ILE A 469 22.70 12.73 -7.20
C ILE A 469 21.39 12.72 -7.98
N ARG A 470 20.36 13.38 -7.44
CA ARG A 470 19.04 13.46 -8.10
C ARG A 470 19.13 14.17 -9.44
N LYS A 471 19.95 15.24 -9.51
CA LYS A 471 20.20 15.99 -10.74
C LYS A 471 20.92 15.11 -11.76
N ALA A 472 21.99 14.40 -11.37
CA ALA A 472 22.74 13.52 -12.25
C ALA A 472 21.86 12.43 -12.88
N ARG A 473 21.01 11.74 -12.06
CA ARG A 473 20.04 10.77 -12.59
C ARG A 473 19.06 11.39 -13.57
N LEU A 474 18.52 12.59 -13.27
CA LEU A 474 17.59 13.27 -14.16
C LEU A 474 18.25 13.68 -15.49
N GLN A 475 19.47 14.21 -15.43
CA GLN A 475 20.21 14.63 -16.63
C GLN A 475 20.60 13.43 -17.51
N ASN A 476 21.00 12.31 -16.88
CA ASN A 476 21.27 11.08 -17.64
C ASN A 476 20.01 10.56 -18.32
N ARG A 477 18.87 10.51 -17.61
CA ARG A 477 17.57 10.09 -18.17
C ARG A 477 17.12 10.97 -19.34
N LYS A 478 17.48 12.26 -19.34
CA LYS A 478 17.20 13.18 -20.44
C LYS A 478 18.22 13.16 -21.58
N GLY A 479 19.30 12.38 -21.45
CA GLY A 479 20.43 12.40 -22.40
C GLY A 479 21.32 13.63 -22.30
N GLU A 480 21.15 14.46 -21.26
CA GLU A 480 21.96 15.66 -20.99
C GLU A 480 23.32 15.30 -20.33
N LEU A 481 23.42 14.14 -19.70
CA LEU A 481 24.63 13.58 -19.11
C LEU A 481 24.92 12.21 -19.74
N SER A 482 26.14 12.00 -20.23
CA SER A 482 26.55 10.72 -20.82
C SER A 482 26.50 9.58 -19.79
N ASN A 483 26.28 8.33 -20.24
CA ASN A 483 26.31 7.17 -19.36
C ASN A 483 27.66 7.02 -18.63
N ALA A 484 28.77 7.34 -19.31
CA ALA A 484 30.10 7.28 -18.70
C ALA A 484 30.30 8.32 -17.60
N ASP A 485 29.80 9.54 -17.77
CA ASP A 485 29.90 10.57 -16.75
C ASP A 485 28.90 10.34 -15.62
N TYR A 486 27.72 9.79 -15.93
CA TYR A 486 26.77 9.31 -14.92
C TYR A 486 27.37 8.21 -14.04
N GLN A 487 28.01 7.21 -14.67
CA GLN A 487 28.70 6.15 -13.93
C GLN A 487 29.77 6.70 -12.99
N LYS A 488 30.63 7.62 -13.46
CA LYS A 488 31.64 8.30 -12.62
C LYS A 488 31.01 9.05 -11.45
N ALA A 489 29.90 9.74 -11.68
CA ALA A 489 29.20 10.44 -10.61
C ALA A 489 28.66 9.49 -9.53
N MET A 490 28.08 8.35 -9.93
CA MET A 490 27.62 7.33 -8.98
C MET A 490 28.79 6.64 -8.26
N GLU A 491 29.87 6.33 -8.96
CA GLU A 491 31.10 5.77 -8.37
C GLU A 491 31.72 6.71 -7.33
N ALA A 492 31.72 8.02 -7.60
CA ALA A 492 32.22 9.01 -6.62
C ALA A 492 31.38 9.04 -5.35
N GLU A 493 30.07 8.92 -5.48
CA GLU A 493 29.15 8.87 -4.34
C GLU A 493 29.30 7.55 -3.57
N ILE A 494 29.40 6.42 -4.25
CA ILE A 494 29.68 5.12 -3.63
C ILE A 494 31.00 5.19 -2.84
N ALA A 495 32.03 5.79 -3.41
CA ALA A 495 33.33 5.95 -2.73
C ALA A 495 33.22 6.80 -1.45
N LEU A 496 32.42 7.88 -1.49
CA LEU A 496 32.12 8.69 -0.31
C LEU A 496 31.44 7.86 0.77
N VAL A 497 30.37 7.14 0.40
CA VAL A 497 29.57 6.33 1.32
C VAL A 497 30.40 5.20 1.96
N VAL A 498 31.21 4.50 1.16
CA VAL A 498 32.09 3.42 1.69
C VAL A 498 33.14 3.99 2.64
N LYS A 499 33.80 5.11 2.26
CA LYS A 499 34.79 5.79 3.09
C LYS A 499 34.20 6.23 4.44
N GLU A 500 32.99 6.79 4.44
CA GLU A 500 32.33 7.20 5.69
C GLU A 500 31.99 6.00 6.57
N GLN A 501 31.48 4.91 6.00
CA GLN A 501 31.19 3.69 6.76
C GLN A 501 32.47 3.06 7.36
N GLU A 502 33.61 3.08 6.64
CA GLU A 502 34.90 2.66 7.17
C GLU A 502 35.36 3.55 8.32
N ARG A 503 35.29 4.88 8.16
CA ARG A 503 35.62 5.86 9.19
C ARG A 503 34.80 5.64 10.46
N LEU A 504 33.47 5.39 10.29
CA LEU A 504 32.56 5.12 11.39
C LEU A 504 32.81 3.78 12.07
N GLY A 505 33.37 2.82 11.36
CA GLY A 505 33.64 1.49 11.89
C GLY A 505 32.52 0.48 11.68
N ILE A 506 31.62 0.67 10.71
CA ILE A 506 30.56 -0.28 10.33
C ILE A 506 31.19 -1.60 9.89
N ASP A 507 30.78 -2.72 10.46
CA ASP A 507 31.39 -4.04 10.21
C ASP A 507 31.05 -4.58 8.81
N VAL A 508 29.79 -4.40 8.37
CA VAL A 508 29.29 -4.83 7.07
C VAL A 508 28.72 -3.63 6.33
N PRO A 509 29.54 -2.96 5.49
CA PRO A 509 29.11 -1.78 4.74
C PRO A 509 28.21 -2.15 3.55
N VAL A 510 27.50 -1.13 3.04
CA VAL A 510 26.68 -1.17 1.82
C VAL A 510 27.17 -0.10 0.83
N HIS A 511 26.82 -0.23 -0.45
CA HIS A 511 27.23 0.77 -1.46
C HIS A 511 26.44 2.08 -1.40
N GLY A 512 25.29 2.13 -0.70
CA GLY A 512 24.52 3.36 -0.44
C GLY A 512 23.45 3.70 -1.46
N GLU A 513 23.32 2.97 -2.55
CA GLU A 513 22.24 3.04 -3.56
C GLU A 513 22.09 4.41 -4.26
N PRO A 514 23.15 5.14 -4.62
CA PRO A 514 23.00 6.45 -5.27
C PRO A 514 22.33 6.36 -6.64
N GLU A 515 22.42 5.23 -7.32
CA GLU A 515 21.85 4.99 -8.62
C GLU A 515 20.31 4.76 -8.59
N ARG A 516 19.74 4.47 -7.41
CA ARG A 516 18.33 4.08 -7.26
C ARG A 516 17.44 5.24 -6.87
N ASN A 517 16.38 5.49 -7.65
CA ASN A 517 15.31 6.41 -7.27
C ASN A 517 14.30 5.71 -6.35
N ASP A 518 13.81 4.56 -6.80
CA ASP A 518 12.88 3.70 -6.10
C ASP A 518 13.33 2.25 -6.21
N MET A 519 13.07 1.45 -5.16
CA MET A 519 13.56 0.07 -5.10
C MET A 519 12.85 -0.88 -6.06
N VAL A 520 11.66 -0.56 -6.54
CA VAL A 520 10.93 -1.37 -7.53
C VAL A 520 11.13 -0.82 -8.94
N GLU A 521 11.10 0.51 -9.12
CA GLU A 521 11.36 1.16 -10.41
C GLU A 521 12.75 0.74 -10.95
N TYR A 522 13.79 0.78 -10.12
CA TYR A 522 15.15 0.43 -10.52
C TYR A 522 15.29 -0.98 -11.09
N PHE A 523 14.69 -1.97 -10.41
CA PHE A 523 14.75 -3.37 -10.88
C PHE A 523 13.84 -3.60 -12.09
N GLY A 524 12.64 -3.05 -12.07
CA GLY A 524 11.70 -3.17 -13.17
C GLY A 524 12.24 -2.59 -14.50
N GLU A 525 13.01 -1.47 -14.45
CA GLU A 525 13.65 -0.88 -15.64
C GLU A 525 14.68 -1.82 -16.30
N GLN A 526 15.20 -2.81 -15.58
CA GLN A 526 16.21 -3.75 -16.03
C GLN A 526 15.68 -5.16 -16.28
N LEU A 527 14.41 -5.41 -15.97
CA LEU A 527 13.73 -6.68 -16.19
C LEU A 527 12.91 -6.64 -17.48
N ALA A 528 12.97 -7.69 -18.27
CA ALA A 528 12.04 -7.89 -19.38
C ALA A 528 10.63 -8.19 -18.85
N GLY A 529 9.60 -7.88 -19.62
CA GLY A 529 8.19 -8.04 -19.21
C GLY A 529 7.63 -6.87 -18.41
N PHE A 530 8.43 -5.82 -18.18
CA PHE A 530 8.04 -4.57 -17.52
C PHE A 530 7.90 -3.42 -18.52
N ALA A 531 7.02 -2.49 -18.17
CA ALA A 531 6.90 -1.21 -18.85
C ALA A 531 6.63 -0.09 -17.84
N PHE A 532 6.95 1.14 -18.24
CA PHE A 532 6.81 2.33 -17.40
C PHE A 532 5.96 3.37 -18.08
N THR A 533 5.05 3.95 -17.32
CA THR A 533 4.21 5.06 -17.75
C THR A 533 4.89 6.39 -17.44
N ARG A 534 4.45 7.47 -18.08
CA ARG A 534 4.87 8.83 -17.76
C ARG A 534 3.90 9.52 -16.79
N HIS A 535 2.63 9.25 -16.94
CA HIS A 535 1.53 9.86 -16.20
C HIS A 535 0.71 8.86 -15.36
N GLY A 536 1.14 7.61 -15.27
CA GLY A 536 0.47 6.53 -14.55
C GLY A 536 0.56 6.66 -13.02
N TRP A 537 0.40 7.86 -12.51
CA TRP A 537 0.45 8.16 -11.08
C TRP A 537 -0.84 7.78 -10.39
N VAL A 538 -0.70 7.18 -9.19
CA VAL A 538 -1.79 6.96 -8.25
C VAL A 538 -1.44 7.55 -6.88
N GLN A 539 -2.46 7.95 -6.14
CA GLN A 539 -2.27 8.51 -4.80
C GLN A 539 -1.92 7.40 -3.82
N SER A 540 -0.83 7.59 -3.07
CA SER A 540 -0.52 6.77 -1.89
C SER A 540 -1.17 7.40 -0.64
N TYR A 541 -0.89 8.67 -0.37
CA TYR A 541 -1.55 9.50 0.65
C TYR A 541 -1.22 10.97 0.43
N GLY A 542 -2.11 11.88 0.80
CA GLY A 542 -1.87 13.33 0.75
C GLY A 542 -1.23 13.77 -0.56
N SER A 543 -0.03 14.37 -0.51
CA SER A 543 0.77 14.73 -1.69
C SER A 543 1.73 13.65 -2.16
N ARG A 544 1.80 12.49 -1.50
CA ARG A 544 2.65 11.38 -1.94
C ARG A 544 1.91 10.54 -2.98
N TYR A 545 2.48 10.48 -4.16
CA TYR A 545 1.99 9.68 -5.27
C TYR A 545 3.06 8.69 -5.69
N VAL A 546 2.63 7.52 -6.14
CA VAL A 546 3.48 6.46 -6.68
C VAL A 546 3.13 6.22 -8.14
N LYS A 547 4.08 5.72 -8.88
CA LYS A 547 3.91 5.35 -10.29
C LYS A 547 4.36 3.90 -10.46
N PRO A 548 3.46 2.94 -10.14
CA PRO A 548 3.81 1.54 -10.21
C PRO A 548 4.22 1.12 -11.62
N PRO A 549 5.26 0.29 -11.77
CA PRO A 549 5.57 -0.33 -13.05
C PRO A 549 4.42 -1.24 -13.52
N LEU A 550 4.37 -1.49 -14.83
CA LEU A 550 3.44 -2.42 -15.44
C LEU A 550 4.16 -3.75 -15.68
N ILE A 551 3.74 -4.83 -15.06
CA ILE A 551 4.18 -6.18 -15.42
C ILE A 551 3.21 -6.69 -16.49
N PHE A 552 3.59 -6.59 -17.76
CA PHE A 552 2.73 -6.94 -18.88
C PHE A 552 3.00 -8.30 -19.48
N GLY A 553 4.20 -8.86 -19.27
CA GLY A 553 4.63 -10.11 -19.89
C GLY A 553 5.43 -11.01 -18.95
N ASP A 554 5.95 -12.11 -19.47
CA ASP A 554 6.82 -13.01 -18.74
C ASP A 554 8.11 -12.30 -18.33
N VAL A 555 8.50 -12.47 -17.05
CA VAL A 555 9.62 -11.74 -16.47
C VAL A 555 10.92 -12.54 -16.62
N SER A 556 11.95 -11.86 -17.15
CA SER A 556 13.31 -12.37 -17.16
C SER A 556 14.33 -11.25 -16.97
N ARG A 557 15.55 -11.62 -16.61
CA ARG A 557 16.69 -10.70 -16.43
C ARG A 557 17.62 -10.79 -17.64
N PRO A 558 17.66 -9.80 -18.53
CA PRO A 558 18.54 -9.81 -19.70
C PRO A 558 20.03 -9.66 -19.35
N THR A 559 20.34 -8.83 -18.35
CA THR A 559 21.71 -8.47 -17.95
C THR A 559 21.82 -8.31 -16.43
N PRO A 560 23.03 -8.37 -15.84
CA PRO A 560 23.24 -8.03 -14.43
C PRO A 560 22.77 -6.62 -14.10
N MET A 561 22.15 -6.46 -12.91
CA MET A 561 21.49 -5.23 -12.51
C MET A 561 22.29 -4.41 -11.47
N THR A 562 22.92 -5.10 -10.51
CA THR A 562 23.58 -4.47 -9.35
C THR A 562 25.05 -4.85 -9.20
N VAL A 563 25.51 -5.85 -9.96
CA VAL A 563 26.86 -6.45 -9.83
C VAL A 563 27.96 -5.40 -9.99
N THR A 564 27.85 -4.52 -10.98
CA THR A 564 28.85 -3.47 -11.26
C THR A 564 29.05 -2.56 -10.05
N TRP A 565 27.97 -2.10 -9.45
CA TRP A 565 28.01 -1.20 -8.29
C TRP A 565 28.56 -1.89 -7.04
N SER A 566 28.06 -3.11 -6.77
CA SER A 566 28.52 -3.92 -5.62
C SER A 566 29.99 -4.27 -5.73
N LYS A 567 30.44 -4.67 -6.93
CA LYS A 567 31.85 -4.99 -7.20
C LYS A 567 32.76 -3.77 -7.06
N TYR A 568 32.32 -2.61 -7.57
CA TYR A 568 33.06 -1.35 -7.39
C TYR A 568 33.17 -1.01 -5.90
N ALA A 569 32.06 -1.05 -5.16
CA ALA A 569 32.06 -0.78 -3.73
C ALA A 569 32.98 -1.74 -2.95
N GLN A 570 32.95 -3.06 -3.27
CA GLN A 570 33.83 -4.06 -2.65
C GLN A 570 35.33 -3.77 -2.94
N SER A 571 35.65 -3.18 -4.08
CA SER A 571 37.05 -2.87 -4.43
C SER A 571 37.64 -1.74 -3.57
N LEU A 572 36.79 -0.98 -2.85
CA LEU A 572 37.19 0.15 -2.02
C LEU A 572 37.42 -0.23 -0.56
N THR A 573 37.08 -1.46 -0.15
CA THR A 573 37.18 -1.90 1.25
C THR A 573 37.57 -3.37 1.39
N GLN A 574 38.24 -3.70 2.51
CA GLN A 574 38.53 -5.08 2.90
C GLN A 574 37.40 -5.72 3.71
N ARG A 575 36.40 -4.93 4.15
CA ARG A 575 35.22 -5.43 4.87
C ARG A 575 34.28 -6.11 3.89
N PRO A 576 33.49 -7.10 4.34
CA PRO A 576 32.52 -7.76 3.44
C PRO A 576 31.42 -6.76 3.05
N MET A 577 31.35 -6.41 1.77
CA MET A 577 30.30 -5.55 1.21
C MET A 577 29.00 -6.32 1.09
N LYS A 578 27.88 -5.72 1.53
CA LYS A 578 26.57 -6.29 1.39
C LYS A 578 25.93 -5.87 0.06
N GLY A 579 25.63 -6.84 -0.81
CA GLY A 579 24.86 -6.63 -2.04
C GLY A 579 23.38 -6.45 -1.71
N MET A 580 22.70 -5.53 -2.41
CA MET A 580 21.34 -5.09 -2.08
C MET A 580 20.38 -5.36 -3.22
N LEU A 581 19.34 -6.16 -2.96
CA LEU A 581 18.31 -6.55 -3.93
C LEU A 581 16.90 -6.29 -3.36
N THR A 582 15.95 -6.08 -4.24
CA THR A 582 14.52 -6.11 -3.90
C THR A 582 13.97 -7.51 -4.20
N GLY A 583 13.20 -8.05 -3.29
CA GLY A 583 12.66 -9.39 -3.39
C GLY A 583 11.47 -9.52 -4.34
N PRO A 584 11.17 -10.75 -4.78
CA PRO A 584 10.16 -11.00 -5.80
C PRO A 584 8.74 -10.63 -5.37
N VAL A 585 8.41 -10.79 -4.11
CA VAL A 585 7.08 -10.44 -3.59
C VAL A 585 6.89 -8.93 -3.59
N THR A 586 7.90 -8.17 -3.17
CA THR A 586 7.84 -6.71 -3.16
C THR A 586 7.76 -6.13 -4.56
N ILE A 587 8.57 -6.63 -5.51
CA ILE A 587 8.50 -6.22 -6.91
C ILE A 587 7.09 -6.47 -7.48
N LEU A 588 6.50 -7.63 -7.18
CA LEU A 588 5.15 -7.97 -7.58
C LEU A 588 4.11 -7.03 -6.97
N GLN A 589 4.13 -6.86 -5.64
CA GLN A 589 3.08 -6.15 -4.89
C GLN A 589 3.03 -4.65 -5.21
N TRP A 590 4.17 -4.04 -5.50
CA TRP A 590 4.24 -2.60 -5.81
C TRP A 590 4.20 -2.31 -7.31
N SER A 591 3.72 -3.27 -8.11
CA SER A 591 3.49 -3.13 -9.55
C SER A 591 2.01 -3.32 -9.90
N PHE A 592 1.59 -2.79 -11.04
CA PHE A 592 0.37 -3.24 -11.70
C PHE A 592 0.65 -4.58 -12.38
N VAL A 593 0.12 -5.63 -11.78
CA VAL A 593 0.43 -7.00 -12.18
C VAL A 593 -0.48 -7.46 -13.32
N ARG A 594 0.07 -8.23 -14.27
CA ARG A 594 -0.70 -8.94 -15.29
C ARG A 594 -1.76 -9.84 -14.63
N ASP A 595 -2.92 -9.94 -15.26
CA ASP A 595 -4.09 -10.67 -14.76
C ASP A 595 -4.46 -11.92 -15.61
N ASP A 596 -3.61 -12.26 -16.59
CA ASP A 596 -3.78 -13.42 -17.47
C ASP A 596 -3.18 -14.72 -16.90
N GLN A 597 -2.51 -14.64 -15.75
CA GLN A 597 -1.97 -15.79 -15.02
C GLN A 597 -2.02 -15.53 -13.49
N PRO A 598 -1.95 -16.59 -12.65
CA PRO A 598 -1.87 -16.44 -11.19
C PRO A 598 -0.67 -15.59 -10.76
N ARG A 599 -0.85 -14.78 -9.72
CA ARG A 599 0.22 -13.94 -9.12
C ARG A 599 1.42 -14.76 -8.67
N GLU A 600 1.20 -15.95 -8.11
CA GLU A 600 2.26 -16.91 -7.77
C GLU A 600 3.18 -17.18 -8.95
N LYS A 601 2.63 -17.44 -10.15
CA LYS A 601 3.42 -17.72 -11.34
C LYS A 601 4.30 -16.53 -11.72
N THR A 602 3.77 -15.31 -11.64
CA THR A 602 4.55 -14.10 -11.91
C THR A 602 5.63 -13.88 -10.84
N ALA A 603 5.33 -14.13 -9.56
CA ALA A 603 6.31 -14.04 -8.47
C ALA A 603 7.48 -15.02 -8.67
N LEU A 604 7.21 -16.24 -9.11
CA LEU A 604 8.24 -17.25 -9.40
C LEU A 604 9.11 -16.86 -10.59
N GLN A 605 8.56 -16.19 -11.61
CA GLN A 605 9.36 -15.63 -12.72
C GLN A 605 10.34 -14.57 -12.21
N ILE A 606 9.86 -13.65 -11.36
CA ILE A 606 10.70 -12.62 -10.74
C ILE A 606 11.75 -13.28 -9.84
N ALA A 607 11.38 -14.28 -9.05
CA ALA A 607 12.29 -15.02 -8.19
C ALA A 607 13.45 -15.66 -8.96
N LEU A 608 13.18 -16.24 -10.14
CA LEU A 608 14.21 -16.80 -11.01
C LEU A 608 15.14 -15.71 -11.58
N ALA A 609 14.60 -14.53 -11.88
CA ALA A 609 15.41 -13.39 -12.32
C ALA A 609 16.33 -12.87 -11.21
N ILE A 610 15.81 -12.75 -9.97
CA ILE A 610 16.61 -12.37 -8.80
C ILE A 610 17.64 -13.45 -8.44
N ARG A 611 17.31 -14.74 -8.58
CA ARG A 611 18.25 -15.84 -8.39
C ARG A 611 19.47 -15.70 -9.31
N ASP A 612 19.26 -15.31 -10.56
CA ASP A 612 20.35 -15.09 -11.51
C ASP A 612 21.25 -13.90 -11.06
N GLU A 613 20.65 -12.85 -10.50
CA GLU A 613 21.41 -11.73 -9.94
C GLU A 613 22.21 -12.14 -8.69
N VAL A 614 21.60 -12.93 -7.79
CA VAL A 614 22.28 -13.51 -6.62
C VAL A 614 23.50 -14.33 -7.05
N LYS A 615 23.35 -15.16 -8.10
CA LYS A 615 24.46 -15.94 -8.62
C LYS A 615 25.60 -15.05 -9.13
N ASP A 616 25.29 -14.03 -9.92
CA ASP A 616 26.33 -13.14 -10.49
C ASP A 616 27.03 -12.31 -9.40
N LEU A 617 26.31 -11.92 -8.34
CA LEU A 617 26.92 -11.28 -7.15
C LEU A 617 27.90 -12.23 -6.45
N ILE A 618 27.53 -13.50 -6.26
CA ILE A 618 28.40 -14.52 -5.67
C ILE A 618 29.65 -14.73 -6.53
N ASP A 619 29.47 -14.87 -7.85
CA ASP A 619 30.57 -15.04 -8.80
C ASP A 619 31.50 -13.80 -8.84
N ALA A 620 30.97 -12.62 -8.52
CA ALA A 620 31.74 -11.39 -8.38
C ALA A 620 32.43 -11.24 -7.01
N GLY A 621 32.29 -12.23 -6.11
CA GLY A 621 32.94 -12.26 -4.79
C GLY A 621 32.14 -11.64 -3.66
N ILE A 622 30.90 -11.23 -3.89
CA ILE A 622 30.02 -10.70 -2.83
C ILE A 622 29.52 -11.84 -1.96
N GLY A 623 29.89 -11.82 -0.69
CA GLY A 623 29.61 -12.90 0.26
C GLY A 623 28.40 -12.67 1.16
N ILE A 624 27.85 -11.45 1.22
CA ILE A 624 26.65 -11.10 1.98
C ILE A 624 25.68 -10.45 1.00
N ILE A 625 24.45 -10.95 0.91
CA ILE A 625 23.45 -10.47 -0.05
C ILE A 625 22.12 -10.29 0.69
N GLN A 626 21.56 -9.11 0.63
CA GLN A 626 20.26 -8.77 1.21
C GLN A 626 19.20 -8.75 0.10
N ILE A 627 18.08 -9.44 0.33
CA ILE A 627 16.90 -9.50 -0.55
C ILE A 627 15.72 -8.97 0.26
N ASP A 628 15.31 -7.73 0.01
CA ASP A 628 14.32 -7.03 0.83
C ASP A 628 12.90 -7.37 0.45
N GLU A 629 12.09 -7.70 1.44
CA GLU A 629 10.66 -8.03 1.27
C GLU A 629 9.73 -7.16 2.15
N PRO A 630 9.81 -5.81 2.07
CA PRO A 630 8.94 -4.94 2.85
C PRO A 630 7.45 -5.14 2.57
N ALA A 631 7.08 -5.60 1.37
CA ALA A 631 5.69 -5.83 1.00
C ALA A 631 5.20 -7.26 1.29
N TYR A 632 5.97 -8.09 2.00
CA TYR A 632 5.61 -9.48 2.28
C TYR A 632 4.28 -9.58 3.03
N ARG A 633 4.14 -8.86 4.14
CA ARG A 633 2.88 -8.82 4.92
C ARG A 633 1.77 -8.06 4.20
N GLU A 634 2.12 -7.03 3.47
CA GLU A 634 1.16 -6.20 2.72
C GLU A 634 0.40 -6.98 1.63
N GLY A 635 0.95 -8.10 1.17
CA GLY A 635 0.34 -8.96 0.16
C GLY A 635 -0.66 -9.98 0.72
N LEU A 636 -0.87 -10.04 2.04
CA LEU A 636 -1.84 -10.95 2.64
C LEU A 636 -3.24 -10.72 2.06
N PRO A 637 -3.95 -11.80 1.69
CA PRO A 637 -5.36 -11.72 1.35
C PRO A 637 -6.21 -11.16 2.50
N LEU A 638 -7.34 -10.56 2.18
CA LEU A 638 -8.25 -9.98 3.18
C LEU A 638 -8.87 -11.04 4.10
N LYS A 639 -9.10 -12.25 3.58
CA LYS A 639 -9.66 -13.37 4.33
C LYS A 639 -8.56 -14.28 4.87
N ARG A 640 -8.57 -14.59 6.18
CA ARG A 640 -7.59 -15.46 6.82
C ARG A 640 -7.49 -16.85 6.21
N LYS A 641 -8.61 -17.39 5.72
CA LYS A 641 -8.64 -18.71 5.05
C LYS A 641 -7.72 -18.81 3.84
N ASP A 642 -7.34 -17.68 3.22
CA ASP A 642 -6.51 -17.63 2.02
C ASP A 642 -5.03 -17.29 2.34
N TRP A 643 -4.71 -17.02 3.62
CA TRP A 643 -3.36 -16.63 4.05
C TRP A 643 -2.32 -17.72 3.82
N ASP A 644 -2.63 -18.96 4.18
CA ASP A 644 -1.69 -20.09 4.04
C ASP A 644 -1.26 -20.28 2.58
N GLN A 645 -2.19 -20.16 1.65
CA GLN A 645 -1.88 -20.26 0.23
C GLN A 645 -0.91 -19.15 -0.20
N TYR A 646 -1.20 -17.90 0.18
CA TYR A 646 -0.33 -16.76 -0.11
C TYR A 646 1.04 -16.92 0.52
N LEU A 647 1.11 -17.16 1.82
CA LEU A 647 2.36 -17.27 2.59
C LEU A 647 3.26 -18.40 2.06
N ASN A 648 2.66 -19.51 1.64
CA ASN A 648 3.39 -20.64 1.06
C ASN A 648 4.11 -20.25 -0.24
N TRP A 649 3.41 -19.63 -1.21
CA TRP A 649 4.08 -19.28 -2.46
C TRP A 649 4.99 -18.05 -2.30
N ALA A 650 4.67 -17.11 -1.42
CA ALA A 650 5.50 -15.94 -1.15
C ALA A 650 6.85 -16.33 -0.52
N SER A 651 6.83 -17.17 0.53
CA SER A 651 8.06 -17.73 1.12
C SER A 651 8.85 -18.56 0.10
N ARG A 652 8.15 -19.36 -0.73
CA ARG A 652 8.81 -20.14 -1.78
C ARG A 652 9.49 -19.25 -2.81
N ALA A 653 8.87 -18.15 -3.24
CA ALA A 653 9.47 -17.21 -4.18
C ALA A 653 10.76 -16.60 -3.63
N PHE A 654 10.76 -16.18 -2.36
CA PHE A 654 11.98 -15.72 -1.68
C PHE A 654 13.06 -16.80 -1.67
N ARG A 655 12.73 -18.02 -1.21
CA ARG A 655 13.70 -19.13 -1.15
C ARG A 655 14.29 -19.48 -2.52
N ILE A 656 13.50 -19.46 -3.60
CA ILE A 656 14.01 -19.67 -4.96
C ILE A 656 15.04 -18.61 -5.34
N SER A 657 14.83 -17.35 -4.94
CA SER A 657 15.80 -16.28 -5.16
C SER A 657 17.13 -16.54 -4.44
N ALA A 658 17.07 -17.11 -3.24
CA ALA A 658 18.20 -17.29 -2.33
C ALA A 658 18.92 -18.66 -2.44
N GLN A 659 18.25 -19.70 -2.96
CA GLN A 659 18.71 -21.09 -2.88
C GLN A 659 20.09 -21.40 -3.52
N ILE A 660 20.49 -20.57 -4.51
CA ILE A 660 21.75 -20.76 -5.22
C ILE A 660 22.97 -20.43 -4.35
N ALA A 661 22.79 -19.76 -3.22
CA ALA A 661 23.85 -19.35 -2.33
C ALA A 661 24.49 -20.58 -1.63
N PRO A 662 25.82 -20.77 -1.70
CA PRO A 662 26.51 -21.79 -0.93
C PRO A 662 26.48 -21.47 0.58
N ASP A 663 26.87 -22.45 1.41
CA ASP A 663 26.72 -22.34 2.86
C ASP A 663 27.50 -21.17 3.48
N ASP A 664 28.62 -20.77 2.89
CA ASP A 664 29.46 -19.68 3.32
C ASP A 664 29.04 -18.28 2.80
N VAL A 665 27.96 -18.20 2.01
CA VAL A 665 27.31 -16.93 1.59
C VAL A 665 26.10 -16.68 2.46
N GLN A 666 26.07 -15.49 3.08
CA GLN A 666 25.02 -15.09 3.99
C GLN A 666 23.92 -14.35 3.27
N ILE A 667 22.69 -14.79 3.45
CA ILE A 667 21.49 -14.17 2.89
C ILE A 667 20.76 -13.38 3.98
N HIS A 668 20.63 -12.08 3.78
CA HIS A 668 19.82 -11.20 4.60
C HIS A 668 18.47 -10.95 3.97
N THR A 669 17.49 -10.56 4.78
CA THR A 669 16.25 -9.92 4.36
C THR A 669 15.92 -8.75 5.26
N HIS A 670 15.07 -7.84 4.77
CA HIS A 670 14.56 -6.72 5.56
C HIS A 670 13.04 -6.63 5.43
N MET A 671 12.38 -6.35 6.54
CA MET A 671 10.95 -6.06 6.60
C MET A 671 10.71 -4.75 7.32
N CYS A 672 10.00 -3.83 6.64
CA CYS A 672 9.59 -2.55 7.20
C CYS A 672 8.33 -2.71 8.05
N TYR A 673 8.12 -1.80 8.98
CA TYR A 673 6.93 -1.56 9.82
C TYR A 673 5.78 -2.55 9.62
N SER A 674 5.84 -3.68 10.32
CA SER A 674 4.79 -4.69 10.23
C SER A 674 4.63 -5.38 11.58
N GLU A 675 3.40 -5.67 11.96
CA GLU A 675 3.12 -6.60 13.04
C GLU A 675 3.34 -8.02 12.51
N PHE A 676 4.31 -8.72 13.05
CA PHE A 676 4.72 -10.03 12.53
C PHE A 676 4.11 -11.21 13.29
N ASN A 677 3.44 -10.97 14.41
CA ASN A 677 3.04 -11.99 15.36
C ASN A 677 2.27 -13.15 14.74
N ASP A 678 1.41 -12.85 13.78
CA ASP A 678 0.53 -13.83 13.13
C ASP A 678 1.17 -14.52 11.90
N ILE A 679 2.34 -14.06 11.42
CA ILE A 679 3.04 -14.61 10.23
C ILE A 679 4.48 -15.05 10.50
N LEU A 680 4.94 -15.03 11.75
CA LEU A 680 6.31 -15.45 12.12
C LEU A 680 6.72 -16.83 11.58
N PRO A 681 5.85 -17.87 11.60
CA PRO A 681 6.17 -19.14 10.98
C PRO A 681 6.51 -19.05 9.50
N ALA A 682 5.79 -18.22 8.76
CA ALA A 682 6.04 -18.00 7.34
C ALA A 682 7.31 -17.17 7.08
N ILE A 683 7.61 -16.20 7.94
CA ILE A 683 8.88 -15.46 7.90
C ILE A 683 10.06 -16.41 8.17
N ALA A 684 9.97 -17.25 9.18
CA ALA A 684 11.00 -18.27 9.43
C ALA A 684 11.14 -19.26 8.25
N ALA A 685 10.03 -19.59 7.58
CA ALA A 685 10.01 -20.44 6.40
C ALA A 685 10.65 -19.78 5.14
N MET A 686 10.94 -18.49 5.15
CA MET A 686 11.78 -17.85 4.12
C MET A 686 13.23 -18.32 4.20
N ASP A 687 13.69 -18.79 5.35
CA ASP A 687 15.03 -19.33 5.62
C ASP A 687 16.17 -18.36 5.27
N ALA A 688 15.97 -17.06 5.49
CA ALA A 688 17.04 -16.07 5.46
C ALA A 688 18.00 -16.27 6.65
N ASP A 689 19.30 -16.09 6.45
CA ASP A 689 20.30 -16.26 7.53
C ASP A 689 20.14 -15.15 8.58
N VAL A 690 19.87 -13.92 8.13
CA VAL A 690 19.64 -12.74 8.99
C VAL A 690 18.39 -12.01 8.55
N ILE A 691 17.51 -11.67 9.49
CA ILE A 691 16.41 -10.73 9.25
C ILE A 691 16.69 -9.41 9.95
N THR A 692 16.58 -8.29 9.24
CA THR A 692 16.57 -6.96 9.85
C THR A 692 15.13 -6.42 9.90
N ILE A 693 14.78 -5.84 11.05
CA ILE A 693 13.41 -5.35 11.32
C ILE A 693 13.46 -3.95 11.95
N GLU A 694 12.42 -3.17 11.75
CA GLU A 694 12.30 -1.84 12.35
C GLU A 694 11.67 -1.96 13.74
N THR A 695 12.43 -1.61 14.78
CA THR A 695 12.03 -1.76 16.18
C THR A 695 12.29 -0.51 17.02
N SER A 696 12.85 0.54 16.44
CA SER A 696 13.21 1.73 17.21
C SER A 696 11.98 2.44 17.79
N ARG A 697 10.87 2.51 17.07
CA ARG A 697 9.62 3.11 17.55
C ARG A 697 8.88 2.25 18.57
N SER A 698 8.85 0.94 18.38
CA SER A 698 8.21 0.00 19.30
C SER A 698 9.08 -0.31 20.53
N GLN A 699 10.20 0.38 20.73
CA GLN A 699 11.09 0.17 21.86
C GLN A 699 11.47 -1.31 22.09
N MET A 700 11.63 -2.08 21.00
CA MET A 700 11.94 -3.51 20.95
C MET A 700 10.79 -4.47 21.31
N GLU A 701 9.57 -4.00 21.56
CA GLU A 701 8.43 -4.86 21.90
C GLU A 701 8.14 -5.93 20.83
N LEU A 702 8.38 -5.59 19.56
CA LEU A 702 8.24 -6.56 18.47
C LEU A 702 9.10 -7.82 18.66
N LEU A 703 10.23 -7.72 19.38
CA LEU A 703 11.10 -8.87 19.65
C LEU A 703 10.48 -9.91 20.59
N ASP A 704 9.50 -9.55 21.42
CA ASP A 704 8.81 -10.49 22.29
C ASP A 704 8.09 -11.60 21.50
N ALA A 705 7.54 -11.25 20.34
CA ALA A 705 6.95 -12.20 19.41
C ALA A 705 8.00 -13.18 18.85
N PHE A 706 9.18 -12.67 18.47
CA PHE A 706 10.29 -13.52 18.01
C PHE A 706 10.83 -14.44 19.11
N ALA A 707 10.89 -13.96 20.35
CA ALA A 707 11.28 -14.77 21.51
C ALA A 707 10.25 -15.87 21.80
N THR A 708 8.96 -15.53 21.83
CA THR A 708 7.87 -16.46 22.07
C THR A 708 7.82 -17.56 21.00
N PHE A 709 8.03 -17.20 19.75
CA PHE A 709 8.09 -18.14 18.61
C PHE A 709 9.41 -18.95 18.60
N ASN A 710 10.45 -18.50 19.31
CA ASN A 710 11.82 -19.02 19.24
C ASN A 710 12.38 -18.98 17.81
N TYR A 711 12.40 -17.78 17.20
CA TYR A 711 12.90 -17.58 15.84
C TYR A 711 14.30 -18.19 15.67
N PRO A 712 14.52 -19.03 14.66
CA PRO A 712 15.72 -19.89 14.62
C PRO A 712 17.00 -19.18 14.19
N ASN A 713 16.92 -18.10 13.40
CA ASN A 713 18.05 -17.48 12.72
C ASN A 713 18.46 -16.14 13.37
N GLU A 714 19.39 -15.39 12.78
CA GLU A 714 19.89 -14.13 13.32
C GLU A 714 18.91 -12.96 13.06
N ILE A 715 18.90 -11.97 13.97
CA ILE A 715 17.99 -10.83 13.94
C ILE A 715 18.77 -9.52 14.10
N GLY A 716 18.51 -8.53 13.25
CA GLY A 716 19.02 -7.17 13.34
C GLY A 716 17.89 -6.19 13.69
N PRO A 717 17.64 -5.90 14.98
CA PRO A 717 16.67 -4.88 15.36
C PRO A 717 17.20 -3.48 15.09
N GLY A 718 16.35 -2.60 14.54
CA GLY A 718 16.67 -1.18 14.31
C GLY A 718 16.80 -0.42 15.63
N VAL A 719 17.85 0.40 15.75
CA VAL A 719 18.12 1.23 16.94
C VAL A 719 18.09 2.74 16.65
N TYR A 720 17.80 3.13 15.40
CA TYR A 720 17.71 4.52 14.98
C TYR A 720 16.46 4.74 14.14
N ASP A 721 15.49 5.49 14.69
CA ASP A 721 14.29 5.91 13.95
C ASP A 721 14.65 7.02 12.95
N ILE A 722 14.67 6.65 11.67
CA ILE A 722 14.97 7.58 10.58
C ILE A 722 13.83 8.59 10.32
N HIS A 723 12.65 8.41 10.85
CA HIS A 723 11.52 9.34 10.67
C HIS A 723 11.62 10.53 11.61
N SER A 724 12.38 10.41 12.70
CA SER A 724 12.71 11.53 13.58
C SER A 724 13.97 12.25 13.11
N PRO A 725 13.99 13.59 13.08
CA PRO A 725 15.22 14.35 12.83
C PRO A 725 16.21 14.30 14.00
N ARG A 726 15.80 13.75 15.14
CA ARG A 726 16.62 13.62 16.34
C ARG A 726 17.70 12.56 16.15
N VAL A 727 18.91 12.87 16.59
CA VAL A 727 20.01 11.91 16.70
C VAL A 727 19.90 11.24 18.08
N PRO A 728 19.64 9.92 18.17
CA PRO A 728 19.58 9.23 19.45
C PRO A 728 20.96 9.13 20.10
N SER A 729 21.01 9.13 21.43
CA SER A 729 22.25 9.00 22.18
C SER A 729 22.79 7.56 22.18
N VAL A 730 24.05 7.40 22.56
CA VAL A 730 24.66 6.08 22.73
C VAL A 730 23.94 5.28 23.81
N GLU A 731 23.59 5.92 24.93
CA GLU A 731 22.88 5.30 26.06
C GLU A 731 21.49 4.80 25.67
N GLU A 732 20.77 5.55 24.84
CA GLU A 732 19.46 5.13 24.32
C GLU A 732 19.60 3.87 23.46
N MET A 733 20.57 3.85 22.54
CA MET A 733 20.81 2.69 21.67
C MET A 733 21.29 1.47 22.46
N VAL A 734 22.16 1.67 23.46
CA VAL A 734 22.57 0.59 24.40
C VAL A 734 21.37 0.07 25.15
N GLY A 735 20.51 0.95 25.65
CA GLY A 735 19.27 0.57 26.35
C GLY A 735 18.32 -0.29 25.49
N LEU A 736 18.18 0.04 24.20
CA LEU A 736 17.43 -0.77 23.25
C LEU A 736 18.05 -2.16 23.05
N MET A 737 19.36 -2.24 22.88
CA MET A 737 20.05 -3.52 22.71
C MET A 737 20.03 -4.37 23.98
N GLU A 738 20.10 -3.78 25.18
CA GLU A 738 19.95 -4.49 26.45
C GLU A 738 18.53 -5.08 26.64
N LYS A 739 17.50 -4.45 26.06
CA LYS A 739 16.18 -5.05 25.98
C LYS A 739 16.19 -6.24 25.01
N ALA A 740 16.81 -6.09 23.84
CA ALA A 740 16.90 -7.17 22.85
C ALA A 740 17.62 -8.41 23.37
N VAL A 741 18.73 -8.25 24.08
CA VAL A 741 19.52 -9.36 24.68
C VAL A 741 18.72 -10.16 25.71
N LYS A 742 17.69 -9.58 26.35
CA LYS A 742 16.84 -10.31 27.30
C LYS A 742 15.94 -11.33 26.62
N VAL A 743 15.64 -11.14 25.35
CA VAL A 743 14.65 -11.95 24.60
C VAL A 743 15.27 -12.76 23.46
N VAL A 744 16.41 -12.32 22.91
CA VAL A 744 17.13 -13.02 21.84
C VAL A 744 18.57 -13.26 22.28
N PRO A 745 19.14 -14.47 22.09
CA PRO A 745 20.54 -14.76 22.41
C PRO A 745 21.52 -13.77 21.76
N ALA A 746 22.49 -13.28 22.53
CA ALA A 746 23.43 -12.23 22.11
C ALA A 746 24.17 -12.57 20.81
N GLU A 747 24.53 -13.85 20.63
CA GLU A 747 25.24 -14.35 19.46
C GLU A 747 24.41 -14.32 18.16
N ARG A 748 23.10 -14.08 18.26
CA ARG A 748 22.19 -13.97 17.10
C ARG A 748 21.75 -12.54 16.81
N LEU A 749 22.26 -11.56 17.55
CA LEU A 749 21.86 -10.16 17.41
C LEU A 749 22.84 -9.37 16.53
N TRP A 750 22.29 -8.61 15.59
CA TRP A 750 22.93 -7.56 14.81
C TRP A 750 22.52 -6.18 15.32
N ILE A 751 23.19 -5.13 14.86
CA ILE A 751 22.82 -3.74 15.15
C ILE A 751 22.75 -2.96 13.84
N ASN A 752 21.61 -2.34 13.57
CA ASN A 752 21.37 -1.55 12.37
C ASN A 752 20.42 -0.37 12.67
N PRO A 753 20.40 0.67 11.81
CA PRO A 753 19.33 1.66 11.83
C PRO A 753 18.04 1.05 11.26
N ASP A 754 16.90 1.73 11.42
CA ASP A 754 15.71 1.49 10.61
C ASP A 754 15.99 1.83 9.13
N CYS A 755 15.14 1.42 8.20
CA CYS A 755 15.36 1.64 6.77
C CYS A 755 15.11 3.09 6.37
N GLY A 756 15.76 3.56 5.28
CA GLY A 756 15.43 4.83 4.66
C GLY A 756 16.36 6.00 5.00
N LEU A 757 17.61 5.77 5.33
CA LEU A 757 18.62 6.85 5.52
C LEU A 757 18.65 7.84 4.35
N LYS A 758 18.22 7.43 3.15
CA LYS A 758 18.10 8.30 1.96
C LYS A 758 17.21 9.53 2.17
N THR A 759 16.33 9.51 3.16
CA THR A 759 15.41 10.61 3.46
C THR A 759 16.02 11.64 4.43
N ARG A 760 17.14 11.31 5.06
CA ARG A 760 17.86 12.15 6.01
C ARG A 760 19.01 12.91 5.34
N LYS A 761 19.58 13.84 6.07
CA LYS A 761 20.79 14.58 5.66
C LYS A 761 22.04 13.95 6.29
N TRP A 762 23.19 14.10 5.66
CA TRP A 762 24.46 13.63 6.21
C TRP A 762 24.74 14.18 7.61
N ALA A 763 24.34 15.42 7.89
CA ALA A 763 24.49 16.04 9.22
C ALA A 763 23.70 15.34 10.33
N GLU A 764 22.67 14.56 9.98
CA GLU A 764 21.86 13.75 10.91
C GLU A 764 22.36 12.31 10.94
N VAL A 765 22.64 11.73 9.78
CA VAL A 765 23.04 10.33 9.62
C VAL A 765 24.40 10.05 10.22
N THR A 766 25.40 10.91 9.98
CA THR A 766 26.76 10.70 10.48
C THR A 766 26.81 10.54 11.99
N PRO A 767 26.33 11.50 12.80
CA PRO A 767 26.38 11.36 14.26
C PRO A 767 25.50 10.21 14.77
N ALA A 768 24.38 9.88 14.12
CA ALA A 768 23.55 8.75 14.51
C ALA A 768 24.27 7.40 14.32
N LEU A 769 24.95 7.22 13.21
CA LEU A 769 25.75 6.02 12.96
C LEU A 769 27.03 5.96 13.82
N GLU A 770 27.64 7.10 14.17
CA GLU A 770 28.72 7.16 15.16
C GLU A 770 28.24 6.63 16.53
N ASN A 771 27.11 7.12 17.00
CA ASN A 771 26.50 6.66 18.26
C ASN A 771 26.11 5.17 18.19
N MET A 772 25.60 4.70 17.06
CA MET A 772 25.25 3.29 16.86
C MET A 772 26.49 2.37 16.96
N VAL A 773 27.60 2.74 16.33
CA VAL A 773 28.83 1.94 16.40
C VAL A 773 29.44 2.00 17.80
N GLU A 774 29.38 3.14 18.47
CA GLU A 774 29.85 3.25 19.87
C GLU A 774 28.96 2.42 20.82
N ALA A 775 27.64 2.43 20.64
CA ALA A 775 26.72 1.57 21.37
C ALA A 775 27.05 0.07 21.16
N ALA A 776 27.36 -0.32 19.91
CA ALA A 776 27.79 -1.69 19.61
C ALA A 776 29.04 -2.09 20.37
N LYS A 777 30.05 -1.21 20.47
CA LYS A 777 31.28 -1.47 21.26
C LYS A 777 30.96 -1.67 22.74
N GLN A 778 30.08 -0.84 23.31
CA GLN A 778 29.70 -0.94 24.72
C GLN A 778 28.92 -2.22 25.02
N VAL A 779 27.97 -2.60 24.13
CA VAL A 779 27.22 -3.85 24.25
C VAL A 779 28.15 -5.06 24.14
N ARG A 780 29.08 -5.05 23.17
CA ARG A 780 30.14 -6.09 23.04
C ARG A 780 30.95 -6.25 24.34
N ALA A 781 31.39 -5.14 24.93
CA ALA A 781 32.18 -5.17 26.17
C ALA A 781 31.41 -5.76 27.37
N LYS A 782 30.08 -5.66 27.37
CA LYS A 782 29.22 -6.19 28.44
C LYS A 782 28.88 -7.68 28.28
N HIS A 783 28.82 -8.17 27.05
CA HIS A 783 28.34 -9.51 26.70
C HIS A 783 29.42 -10.38 26.04
N ALA A 784 30.71 -9.96 26.08
CA ALA A 784 31.86 -10.69 25.54
C ALA A 784 32.27 -11.88 26.41
#